data_1263b6f604b6a4d304d0f9f40fb408ed
#
_entry.id   1263b6f604b6a4d304d0f9f40fb408ed
#
_cell.length_a   1.000
_cell.length_b   1.000
_cell.length_c   1.000
_cell.angle_alpha   90.00
_cell.angle_beta   90.00
_cell.angle_gamma   90.00
#
_symmetry.space_group_name_H-M   'P 1'
#
loop_
_entity.id
_entity.type
_entity.pdbx_description
1 polymer ?
#
loop_
_entity_poly.entity_id
_entity_poly.type
_entity_poly.pdbx_seq_one_letter_code
_entity_poly.pdbx_strand_id
1 'polypeptide(L)'
;MGDLDPAPYKQKLSEMYNYVKTNLPSNIEEAHEAAMQEAKENGDDNEALEQLERATLSAAIAEADAMDVSDNLNPKDFEFKTKVDTLKFVQSALDFIDQYEDASANLHGMLLSANSSDVTEALRFFVKARHFKLPCAVTGMKQALTLMWSNEQNIKEEVLKAFVDVFIAIPGSEGSDFLPGDQIAYNLLLLADNATMSELASIEEAISCLVKEGRIPAEVFSILWTATSKGTGTSRATALEVIAMAANADRSIVESKSRLKTLLDVALGEYTEEYRDWKLARAAGIALQRVERAQVDLTCAKYLVLERIIEQLCTVARGDWCVDSNEKNTLEWFSAAEQVIGAIFVVSPKPEESCADIIRGMHIQTLGSNSVEQCHPLRLARFFHVLGHIALKLLVYTESLSGAVRRANAKKTLKKQEEADKAKAQASASADDDQIEAELGMAAEVEAENERKVAEIAEREIVGRGLLSVFGPLLVRVVENDGERFNSEILMQTSTLALCKFMCVSSSFCETHLPVIFRALAKAPACDVVLRANTVIALGDLAFRFPNEVEPYTPRLYACLRDSSTTVRRHTLMVLTHLILNDMVKVKGQVCEIALCLKDDDQRIRDTSRLLFHELSKRSNNPVYNLLPDIISQLSQISIAKDDFRGIMSFLLGYIKKERQNEMLIDKLCQRFPKCSSISQKADITYCMAQLKVNERSIKCLMDNFKLYKDALFDEDVKRHFLSIITKAKKLSKPELKQSLEEWESKLNEQAELGMENKLAGEKAAEAKALASKRTSRRRQNQIETIPEMEEEEEDANEEMKDDYDGEDKENTSHRTSSISIKKSTRSSRRGVGMSNSVAT
;
A
#
# COMPACT_ATOMS: atom_id res chain seq x y z
N MET A 1 40.14 8.14 10.36
CA MET A 1 39.83 6.72 10.14
C MET A 1 39.39 6.57 8.71
N GLY A 2 39.94 5.59 7.97
CA GLY A 2 39.49 5.30 6.60
C GLY A 2 38.06 4.78 6.52
N ASP A 3 37.55 4.67 5.31
CA ASP A 3 36.24 4.02 5.08
C ASP A 3 36.32 2.56 5.54
N LEU A 4 35.36 2.14 6.37
CA LEU A 4 35.20 0.75 6.81
C LEU A 4 34.30 -0.03 5.81
N ASP A 5 34.54 0.17 4.51
CA ASP A 5 33.98 -0.71 3.49
C ASP A 5 34.57 -2.12 3.69
N PRO A 6 33.75 -3.17 3.86
CA PRO A 6 34.24 -4.52 4.08
C PRO A 6 35.02 -5.11 2.90
N ALA A 7 34.76 -4.65 1.66
CA ALA A 7 35.37 -5.24 0.47
C ALA A 7 36.93 -5.15 0.43
N PRO A 8 37.57 -3.99 0.65
CA PRO A 8 39.01 -3.88 0.72
C PRO A 8 39.62 -4.69 1.87
N TYR A 9 38.92 -4.75 3.02
CA TYR A 9 39.40 -5.53 4.17
C TYR A 9 39.32 -7.03 3.90
N LYS A 10 38.27 -7.54 3.25
CA LYS A 10 38.15 -8.95 2.83
C LYS A 10 39.24 -9.34 1.83
N GLN A 11 39.51 -8.48 0.86
CA GLN A 11 40.63 -8.71 -0.07
C GLN A 11 41.96 -8.76 0.66
N LYS A 12 42.23 -7.77 1.52
CA LYS A 12 43.48 -7.70 2.28
C LYS A 12 43.61 -8.85 3.28
N LEU A 13 42.52 -9.31 3.87
CA LEU A 13 42.50 -10.51 4.71
C LEU A 13 42.95 -11.74 3.93
N SER A 14 42.41 -11.95 2.72
CA SER A 14 42.78 -13.05 1.83
C SER A 14 44.29 -12.98 1.44
N GLU A 15 44.79 -11.81 1.11
CA GLU A 15 46.22 -11.58 0.79
C GLU A 15 47.12 -11.91 1.98
N MET A 16 46.76 -11.41 3.18
CA MET A 16 47.56 -11.67 4.40
C MET A 16 47.48 -13.12 4.83
N TYR A 17 46.31 -13.74 4.71
CA TYR A 17 46.09 -15.14 4.98
C TYR A 17 46.97 -16.05 4.08
N ASN A 18 47.01 -15.78 2.79
CA ASN A 18 47.85 -16.48 1.82
C ASN A 18 49.34 -16.27 2.11
N TYR A 19 49.74 -15.04 2.51
CA TYR A 19 51.11 -14.78 2.89
C TYR A 19 51.55 -15.58 4.13
N VAL A 20 50.72 -15.60 5.18
CA VAL A 20 51.01 -16.36 6.42
C VAL A 20 51.07 -17.85 6.14
N LYS A 21 50.16 -18.39 5.30
CA LYS A 21 50.14 -19.81 4.90
C LYS A 21 51.40 -20.20 4.10
N THR A 22 51.96 -19.32 3.30
CA THR A 22 53.11 -19.58 2.45
C THR A 22 54.45 -19.40 3.22
N ASN A 23 54.46 -18.68 4.31
CA ASN A 23 55.67 -18.33 5.08
C ASN A 23 55.51 -18.76 6.56
N LEU A 24 55.01 -19.95 6.79
CA LEU A 24 54.90 -20.53 8.13
C LEU A 24 56.31 -20.75 8.74
N PRO A 25 56.49 -20.52 10.06
CA PRO A 25 57.70 -20.93 10.78
C PRO A 25 57.93 -22.44 10.65
N SER A 26 59.18 -22.88 10.51
CA SER A 26 59.52 -24.30 10.19
C SER A 26 58.94 -25.31 11.16
N ASN A 27 58.82 -24.96 12.44
CA ASN A 27 58.20 -25.79 13.46
C ASN A 27 56.65 -26.00 13.24
N ILE A 28 55.96 -25.03 12.69
CA ILE A 28 54.55 -25.07 12.41
C ILE A 28 54.30 -25.68 11.03
N GLU A 29 55.18 -25.43 10.06
CA GLU A 29 55.13 -26.00 8.73
C GLU A 29 55.23 -27.53 8.76
N GLU A 30 56.22 -28.08 9.51
CA GLU A 30 56.37 -29.53 9.69
C GLU A 30 55.14 -30.17 10.36
N ALA A 31 54.55 -29.52 11.38
CA ALA A 31 53.37 -30.00 12.07
C ALA A 31 52.10 -29.93 11.18
N HIS A 32 52.01 -28.89 10.35
CA HIS A 32 50.89 -28.75 9.38
C HIS A 32 50.96 -29.80 8.28
N GLU A 33 52.17 -30.03 7.71
CA GLU A 33 52.35 -31.07 6.67
C GLU A 33 52.01 -32.47 7.19
N ALA A 34 52.46 -32.80 8.40
CA ALA A 34 52.18 -34.06 9.05
C ALA A 34 50.67 -34.27 9.28
N ALA A 35 49.98 -33.28 9.81
CA ALA A 35 48.55 -33.31 10.07
C ALA A 35 47.69 -33.33 8.78
N MET A 36 48.15 -32.65 7.72
CA MET A 36 47.50 -32.69 6.39
C MET A 36 47.68 -34.04 5.71
N GLN A 37 48.81 -34.70 5.93
CA GLN A 37 49.04 -36.08 5.43
C GLN A 37 48.15 -37.09 6.16
N GLU A 38 48.06 -37.01 7.47
CA GLU A 38 47.19 -37.83 8.29
C GLU A 38 45.68 -37.68 7.95
N ALA A 39 45.23 -36.44 7.76
CA ALA A 39 43.85 -36.12 7.34
C ALA A 39 43.53 -36.69 5.94
N LYS A 40 44.49 -36.62 5.01
CA LYS A 40 44.32 -37.23 3.67
C LYS A 40 44.29 -38.77 3.70
N GLU A 41 45.09 -39.40 4.56
CA GLU A 41 45.15 -40.86 4.74
C GLU A 41 43.84 -41.37 5.42
N ASN A 42 43.26 -40.57 6.32
CA ASN A 42 42.03 -40.89 7.02
C ASN A 42 40.77 -40.64 6.17
N GLY A 43 40.88 -39.89 5.05
CA GLY A 43 39.75 -39.56 4.18
C GLY A 43 38.78 -38.58 4.81
N ASP A 44 39.29 -37.64 5.61
CA ASP A 44 38.52 -36.64 6.33
C ASP A 44 37.78 -35.69 5.39
N ASP A 45 36.56 -35.28 5.80
CA ASP A 45 35.70 -34.36 5.07
C ASP A 45 36.31 -32.97 4.99
N ASN A 46 35.88 -32.16 3.99
CA ASN A 46 36.33 -30.79 3.78
C ASN A 46 36.24 -29.89 5.05
N GLU A 47 35.31 -30.18 5.94
CA GLU A 47 35.14 -29.45 7.20
C GLU A 47 36.28 -29.70 8.20
N ALA A 48 36.81 -30.92 8.24
CA ALA A 48 37.95 -31.28 9.06
C ALA A 48 39.23 -30.60 8.53
N LEU A 49 39.42 -30.51 7.22
CA LEU A 49 40.53 -29.79 6.59
C LEU A 49 40.50 -28.28 6.88
N GLU A 50 39.32 -27.66 6.84
CA GLU A 50 39.15 -26.25 7.23
C GLU A 50 39.45 -25.99 8.72
N GLN A 51 39.07 -26.93 9.59
CA GLN A 51 39.40 -26.83 11.02
C GLN A 51 40.90 -26.94 11.26
N LEU A 52 41.59 -27.80 10.51
CA LEU A 52 43.05 -27.92 10.57
C LEU A 52 43.75 -26.65 10.09
N GLU A 53 43.31 -26.05 8.99
CA GLU A 53 43.84 -24.79 8.51
C GLU A 53 43.66 -23.65 9.53
N ARG A 54 42.50 -23.58 10.20
CA ARG A 54 42.26 -22.62 11.29
C ARG A 54 43.15 -22.84 12.50
N ALA A 55 43.39 -24.11 12.86
CA ALA A 55 44.30 -24.44 13.96
C ALA A 55 45.74 -24.02 13.64
N THR A 56 46.23 -24.28 12.41
CA THR A 56 47.55 -23.87 11.94
C THR A 56 47.74 -22.35 11.96
N LEU A 57 46.71 -21.62 11.51
CA LEU A 57 46.70 -20.16 11.57
C LEU A 57 46.75 -19.64 13.01
N SER A 58 45.98 -20.25 13.91
CA SER A 58 46.02 -19.92 15.34
C SER A 58 47.40 -20.15 15.97
N ALA A 59 48.06 -21.26 15.58
CA ALA A 59 49.42 -21.57 16.02
C ALA A 59 50.45 -20.54 15.48
N ALA A 60 50.35 -20.17 14.19
CA ALA A 60 51.20 -19.13 13.57
C ALA A 60 51.02 -17.73 14.23
N ILE A 61 49.79 -17.43 14.62
CA ILE A 61 49.47 -16.19 15.38
C ILE A 61 50.11 -16.23 16.78
N ALA A 62 50.02 -17.36 17.48
CA ALA A 62 50.58 -17.53 18.82
C ALA A 62 52.11 -17.43 18.80
N GLU A 63 52.73 -17.99 17.76
CA GLU A 63 54.20 -17.93 17.58
C GLU A 63 54.67 -16.49 17.32
N ALA A 64 53.95 -15.75 16.44
CA ALA A 64 54.22 -14.33 16.18
C ALA A 64 54.09 -13.46 17.46
N ASP A 65 53.14 -13.79 18.33
CA ASP A 65 52.96 -13.12 19.62
C ASP A 65 54.08 -13.39 20.62
N ALA A 66 54.63 -14.61 20.58
CA ALA A 66 55.73 -15.03 21.44
C ALA A 66 57.09 -14.43 21.01
N MET A 67 57.15 -13.90 19.76
CA MET A 67 58.35 -13.18 19.27
C MET A 67 58.50 -11.83 19.97
N ASP A 68 59.52 -11.76 20.86
CA ASP A 68 59.82 -10.56 21.63
C ASP A 68 60.42 -9.45 20.74
N VAL A 69 59.97 -8.20 20.89
CA VAL A 69 60.43 -7.02 20.12
C VAL A 69 61.75 -6.55 20.70
N SER A 70 62.74 -7.43 20.73
CA SER A 70 64.10 -7.01 21.05
C SER A 70 64.88 -6.67 19.76
N ASP A 71 65.87 -5.74 19.84
CA ASP A 71 66.58 -5.14 18.71
C ASP A 71 67.37 -6.12 17.80
N ASN A 72 67.19 -7.42 17.94
CA ASN A 72 67.86 -8.50 17.22
C ASN A 72 67.01 -9.44 16.39
N LEU A 73 65.78 -9.08 16.02
CA LEU A 73 64.99 -9.91 15.13
C LEU A 73 65.56 -9.94 13.71
N ASN A 74 65.58 -11.16 13.08
CA ASN A 74 65.91 -11.26 11.67
C ASN A 74 64.88 -10.47 10.83
N PRO A 75 65.32 -9.84 9.72
CA PRO A 75 64.38 -9.09 8.86
C PRO A 75 63.18 -9.88 8.42
N LYS A 76 63.28 -11.19 8.23
CA LYS A 76 62.14 -12.07 7.82
C LYS A 76 61.14 -12.28 8.95
N ASP A 77 61.60 -12.48 10.18
CA ASP A 77 60.75 -12.68 11.36
C ASP A 77 60.02 -11.37 11.71
N PHE A 78 60.65 -10.23 11.53
CA PHE A 78 60.04 -8.92 11.68
C PHE A 78 58.96 -8.69 10.64
N GLU A 79 59.21 -9.04 9.36
CA GLU A 79 58.22 -8.95 8.30
C GLU A 79 57.03 -9.86 8.56
N PHE A 80 57.27 -11.13 8.95
CA PHE A 80 56.25 -12.07 9.32
C PHE A 80 55.35 -11.56 10.45
N LYS A 81 55.95 -11.07 11.55
CA LYS A 81 55.23 -10.50 12.68
C LYS A 81 54.37 -9.31 12.26
N THR A 82 54.89 -8.39 11.44
CA THR A 82 54.16 -7.22 10.95
C THR A 82 52.97 -7.64 10.10
N LYS A 83 53.09 -8.70 9.31
CA LYS A 83 52.00 -9.24 8.47
C LYS A 83 50.92 -9.93 9.31
N VAL A 84 51.33 -10.68 10.37
CA VAL A 84 50.41 -11.29 11.33
C VAL A 84 49.64 -10.23 12.13
N ASP A 85 50.33 -9.16 12.59
CA ASP A 85 49.66 -8.05 13.27
C ASP A 85 48.70 -7.31 12.36
N THR A 86 49.04 -7.17 11.06
CA THR A 86 48.15 -6.60 10.06
C THR A 86 46.92 -7.51 9.85
N LEU A 87 47.12 -8.84 9.81
CA LEU A 87 46.04 -9.83 9.68
C LEU A 87 45.06 -9.73 10.85
N LYS A 88 45.61 -9.70 12.11
CA LYS A 88 44.75 -9.52 13.31
C LYS A 88 43.96 -8.23 13.27
N PHE A 89 44.62 -7.13 12.87
CA PHE A 89 43.95 -5.82 12.76
C PHE A 89 42.79 -5.89 11.73
N VAL A 90 43.07 -6.46 10.55
CA VAL A 90 42.07 -6.61 9.49
C VAL A 90 40.89 -7.52 9.92
N GLN A 91 41.23 -8.61 10.63
CA GLN A 91 40.22 -9.53 11.17
C GLN A 91 39.35 -8.84 12.23
N SER A 92 39.98 -8.16 13.20
CA SER A 92 39.24 -7.40 14.22
C SER A 92 38.39 -6.28 13.63
N ALA A 93 38.86 -5.66 12.54
CA ALA A 93 38.07 -4.65 11.83
C ALA A 93 36.83 -5.26 11.13
N LEU A 94 37.00 -6.44 10.52
CA LEU A 94 35.86 -7.16 9.91
C LEU A 94 34.87 -7.65 10.98
N ASP A 95 35.35 -8.25 12.06
CA ASP A 95 34.51 -8.69 13.18
C ASP A 95 33.73 -7.51 13.77
N PHE A 96 34.34 -6.34 13.86
CA PHE A 96 33.66 -5.12 14.29
C PHE A 96 32.56 -4.69 13.31
N ILE A 97 32.81 -4.73 11.99
CA ILE A 97 31.86 -4.40 10.96
C ILE A 97 30.66 -5.38 11.02
N ASP A 98 30.96 -6.69 11.09
CA ASP A 98 29.93 -7.75 11.12
C ASP A 98 29.04 -7.62 12.37
N GLN A 99 29.61 -7.31 13.55
CA GLN A 99 28.84 -7.07 14.77
C GLN A 99 27.91 -5.86 14.65
N TYR A 100 28.35 -4.80 13.97
CA TYR A 100 27.52 -3.63 13.73
C TYR A 100 26.40 -3.93 12.73
N GLU A 101 26.68 -4.72 11.69
CA GLU A 101 25.68 -5.13 10.71
C GLU A 101 24.63 -6.05 11.34
N ASP A 102 25.03 -7.02 12.15
CA ASP A 102 24.12 -7.89 12.90
C ASP A 102 23.22 -7.11 13.88
N ALA A 103 23.81 -6.16 14.61
CA ALA A 103 23.07 -5.29 15.52
C ALA A 103 22.08 -4.40 14.76
N SER A 104 22.44 -3.93 13.56
CA SER A 104 21.61 -3.03 12.77
C SER A 104 20.26 -3.63 12.42
N ALA A 105 20.20 -4.94 12.15
CA ALA A 105 18.96 -5.65 11.83
C ALA A 105 17.92 -5.52 12.95
N ASN A 106 18.33 -5.66 14.21
CA ASN A 106 17.45 -5.50 15.36
C ASN A 106 17.08 -4.02 15.59
N LEU A 107 18.03 -3.11 15.39
CA LEU A 107 17.82 -1.68 15.60
C LEU A 107 16.95 -1.03 14.53
N HIS A 108 16.89 -1.58 13.32
CA HIS A 108 15.87 -1.22 12.33
C HIS A 108 14.46 -1.48 12.85
N GLY A 109 14.24 -2.56 13.59
CA GLY A 109 12.97 -2.83 14.26
C GLY A 109 12.66 -1.83 15.38
N MET A 110 13.66 -1.41 16.14
CA MET A 110 13.52 -0.44 17.23
C MET A 110 13.19 0.98 16.75
N LEU A 111 13.60 1.38 15.55
CA LEU A 111 13.16 2.65 14.93
C LEU A 111 11.63 2.75 14.78
N LEU A 112 10.95 1.62 14.66
CA LEU A 112 9.48 1.55 14.55
C LEU A 112 8.79 1.23 15.88
N SER A 113 9.51 1.29 17.00
CA SER A 113 8.94 1.06 18.33
C SER A 113 7.94 2.15 18.71
N ALA A 114 6.92 1.77 19.46
CA ALA A 114 5.99 2.72 20.09
C ALA A 114 6.62 3.49 21.28
N ASN A 115 7.81 3.09 21.71
CA ASN A 115 8.53 3.72 22.80
C ASN A 115 9.57 4.71 22.24
N SER A 116 9.38 5.98 22.53
CA SER A 116 10.28 7.07 22.10
C SER A 116 11.75 6.87 22.51
N SER A 117 11.99 6.25 23.67
CA SER A 117 13.36 5.96 24.13
C SER A 117 14.09 4.97 23.24
N ASP A 118 13.39 3.91 22.79
CA ASP A 118 13.98 2.90 21.90
C ASP A 118 14.35 3.52 20.55
N VAL A 119 13.48 4.39 20.02
CA VAL A 119 13.71 5.14 18.79
C VAL A 119 14.96 6.03 18.91
N THR A 120 15.08 6.76 20.03
CA THR A 120 16.21 7.67 20.26
C THR A 120 17.53 6.89 20.36
N GLU A 121 17.56 5.76 21.04
CA GLU A 121 18.79 4.93 21.13
C GLU A 121 19.15 4.30 19.78
N ALA A 122 18.16 3.86 18.99
CA ALA A 122 18.40 3.37 17.64
C ALA A 122 18.97 4.47 16.72
N LEU A 123 18.46 5.71 16.80
CA LEU A 123 19.00 6.86 16.07
C LEU A 123 20.46 7.12 16.46
N ARG A 124 20.80 7.13 17.74
CA ARG A 124 22.17 7.31 18.23
C ARG A 124 23.12 6.25 17.70
N PHE A 125 22.66 5.01 17.60
CA PHE A 125 23.46 3.94 17.00
C PHE A 125 23.77 4.24 15.53
N PHE A 126 22.79 4.61 14.71
CA PHE A 126 23.01 4.91 13.29
C PHE A 126 23.87 6.16 13.07
N VAL A 127 23.76 7.17 13.93
CA VAL A 127 24.68 8.32 13.94
C VAL A 127 26.13 7.87 14.20
N LYS A 128 26.35 7.01 15.20
CA LYS A 128 27.68 6.45 15.47
C LYS A 128 28.19 5.57 14.33
N ALA A 129 27.34 4.72 13.77
CA ALA A 129 27.69 3.89 12.62
C ALA A 129 28.14 4.75 11.43
N ARG A 130 27.53 5.90 11.20
CA ARG A 130 27.97 6.85 10.17
C ARG A 130 29.33 7.46 10.45
N HIS A 131 29.65 7.77 11.70
CA HIS A 131 30.97 8.25 12.08
C HIS A 131 32.08 7.23 11.77
N PHE A 132 31.77 5.93 11.82
CA PHE A 132 32.63 4.84 11.36
C PHE A 132 32.48 4.55 9.85
N LYS A 133 31.63 5.30 9.13
CA LYS A 133 31.36 5.14 7.69
C LYS A 133 30.87 3.74 7.30
N LEU A 134 30.07 3.12 8.17
CA LEU A 134 29.49 1.81 7.94
C LEU A 134 28.30 1.90 6.96
N PRO A 135 28.14 0.93 6.03
CA PRO A 135 27.05 0.95 5.04
C PRO A 135 25.64 0.98 5.67
N CYS A 136 25.43 0.25 6.78
CA CYS A 136 24.16 0.19 7.49
C CYS A 136 23.64 1.55 7.97
N ALA A 137 24.54 2.53 8.18
CA ALA A 137 24.16 3.85 8.64
C ALA A 137 23.25 4.60 7.66
N VAL A 138 23.52 4.55 6.36
CA VAL A 138 22.72 5.25 5.34
C VAL A 138 21.33 4.62 5.24
N THR A 139 21.26 3.30 5.25
CA THR A 139 19.99 2.56 5.22
C THR A 139 19.16 2.85 6.48
N GLY A 140 19.77 2.84 7.66
CA GLY A 140 19.12 3.17 8.92
C GLY A 140 18.60 4.60 8.96
N MET A 141 19.38 5.56 8.45
CA MET A 141 18.95 6.96 8.36
C MET A 141 17.81 7.17 7.35
N LYS A 142 17.82 6.49 6.19
CA LYS A 142 16.70 6.52 5.25
C LYS A 142 15.40 6.02 5.89
N GLN A 143 15.48 4.95 6.68
CA GLN A 143 14.34 4.45 7.44
C GLN A 143 13.92 5.42 8.55
N ALA A 144 14.86 5.98 9.29
CA ALA A 144 14.61 6.96 10.34
C ALA A 144 13.88 8.21 9.83
N LEU A 145 14.17 8.64 8.59
CA LEU A 145 13.48 9.77 7.97
C LEU A 145 11.98 9.55 7.77
N THR A 146 11.51 8.30 7.73
CA THR A 146 10.06 8.04 7.68
C THR A 146 9.34 8.51 8.95
N LEU A 147 10.06 8.65 10.07
CA LEU A 147 9.54 9.16 11.33
C LEU A 147 9.25 10.67 11.30
N MET A 148 9.69 11.39 10.26
CA MET A 148 9.26 12.78 10.01
C MET A 148 7.74 12.92 9.91
N TRP A 149 7.03 11.83 9.61
CA TRP A 149 5.56 11.77 9.55
C TRP A 149 4.91 11.37 10.89
N SER A 150 5.71 11.15 11.94
CA SER A 150 5.20 10.84 13.29
C SER A 150 4.36 12.00 13.84
N ASN A 151 3.38 11.67 14.68
CA ASN A 151 2.61 12.68 15.42
C ASN A 151 3.37 13.26 16.62
N GLU A 152 4.47 12.63 17.04
CA GLU A 152 5.28 13.03 18.19
C GLU A 152 6.35 14.02 17.76
N GLN A 153 6.23 15.27 18.21
CA GLN A 153 7.15 16.34 17.87
C GLN A 153 8.59 16.06 18.35
N ASN A 154 8.76 15.45 19.52
CA ASN A 154 10.06 15.10 20.06
C ASN A 154 10.84 14.14 19.15
N ILE A 155 10.14 13.15 18.56
CA ILE A 155 10.76 12.21 17.64
C ILE A 155 11.24 12.93 16.37
N LYS A 156 10.45 13.86 15.83
CA LYS A 156 10.84 14.65 14.64
C LYS A 156 12.11 15.46 14.91
N GLU A 157 12.19 16.11 16.07
CA GLU A 157 13.35 16.91 16.46
C GLU A 157 14.62 16.06 16.61
N GLU A 158 14.52 14.87 17.23
CA GLU A 158 15.64 13.94 17.33
C GLU A 158 16.09 13.39 15.97
N VAL A 159 15.12 13.12 15.06
CA VAL A 159 15.45 12.70 13.68
C VAL A 159 16.16 13.81 12.91
N LEU A 160 15.69 15.06 13.01
CA LEU A 160 16.34 16.21 12.37
C LEU A 160 17.75 16.45 12.95
N LYS A 161 17.90 16.32 14.26
CA LYS A 161 19.20 16.40 14.91
C LYS A 161 20.15 15.31 14.41
N ALA A 162 19.70 14.06 14.38
CA ALA A 162 20.47 12.94 13.83
C ALA A 162 20.84 13.17 12.36
N PHE A 163 19.93 13.74 11.56
CA PHE A 163 20.21 14.10 10.17
C PHE A 163 21.34 15.13 10.05
N VAL A 164 21.30 16.17 10.88
CA VAL A 164 22.34 17.20 10.92
C VAL A 164 23.67 16.59 11.31
N ASP A 165 23.71 15.80 12.39
CA ASP A 165 24.92 15.15 12.90
C ASP A 165 25.56 14.18 11.88
N VAL A 166 24.74 13.56 11.04
CA VAL A 166 25.21 12.57 10.04
C VAL A 166 25.65 13.21 8.73
N PHE A 167 24.93 14.21 8.23
CA PHE A 167 25.09 14.70 6.85
C PHE A 167 25.61 16.13 6.74
N ILE A 168 25.50 16.95 7.79
CA ILE A 168 25.73 18.39 7.71
C ILE A 168 26.82 18.85 8.68
N ALA A 169 26.82 18.37 9.93
CA ALA A 169 27.75 18.81 10.97
C ALA A 169 29.05 18.00 10.98
N ILE A 170 30.11 18.60 11.56
CA ILE A 170 31.35 17.90 11.84
C ILE A 170 31.13 16.92 12.99
N PRO A 171 31.57 15.66 12.89
CA PRO A 171 31.41 14.67 13.95
C PRO A 171 31.95 15.15 15.28
N GLY A 172 31.11 15.21 16.32
CA GLY A 172 31.49 15.62 17.67
C GLY A 172 31.33 17.11 17.98
N SER A 173 30.86 17.93 17.07
CA SER A 173 30.64 19.37 17.27
C SER A 173 29.28 19.74 17.85
N GLU A 174 28.46 18.76 18.21
CA GLU A 174 27.03 18.94 18.64
C GLU A 174 26.22 19.88 17.72
N GLY A 175 26.51 19.82 16.40
CA GLY A 175 25.82 20.59 15.37
C GLY A 175 26.19 22.07 15.30
N SER A 176 27.25 22.52 15.98
CA SER A 176 27.73 23.91 15.95
C SER A 176 28.58 24.25 14.73
N ASP A 177 29.38 23.28 14.25
CA ASP A 177 30.29 23.46 13.12
C ASP A 177 29.83 22.60 11.93
N PHE A 178 29.80 23.23 10.75
CA PHE A 178 29.37 22.56 9.54
C PHE A 178 30.55 21.93 8.77
N LEU A 179 30.22 20.82 8.07
CA LEU A 179 31.12 20.25 7.08
C LEU A 179 31.34 21.26 5.93
N PRO A 180 32.43 21.13 5.16
CA PRO A 180 32.63 21.89 3.92
C PRO A 180 31.44 21.70 3.00
N GLY A 181 31.04 22.79 2.28
CA GLY A 181 29.85 22.79 1.41
C GLY A 181 29.86 21.66 0.37
N ASP A 182 31.03 21.31 -0.18
CA ASP A 182 31.21 20.22 -1.11
C ASP A 182 30.82 18.86 -0.50
N GLN A 183 31.24 18.65 0.77
CA GLN A 183 30.94 17.40 1.47
C GLN A 183 29.44 17.29 1.82
N ILE A 184 28.81 18.40 2.21
CA ILE A 184 27.37 18.44 2.48
C ILE A 184 26.61 18.15 1.18
N ALA A 185 26.96 18.80 0.08
CA ALA A 185 26.36 18.55 -1.22
C ALA A 185 26.49 17.09 -1.64
N TYR A 186 27.67 16.50 -1.50
CA TYR A 186 27.91 15.09 -1.78
C TYR A 186 27.04 14.16 -0.90
N ASN A 187 26.94 14.43 0.40
CA ASN A 187 26.13 13.64 1.33
C ASN A 187 24.63 13.70 0.96
N LEU A 188 24.11 14.87 0.59
CA LEU A 188 22.72 15.03 0.15
C LEU A 188 22.44 14.30 -1.17
N LEU A 189 23.37 14.35 -2.12
CA LEU A 189 23.29 13.60 -3.37
C LEU A 189 23.27 12.09 -3.13
N LEU A 190 24.17 11.59 -2.28
CA LEU A 190 24.23 10.18 -1.91
C LEU A 190 22.92 9.71 -1.24
N LEU A 191 22.31 10.55 -0.41
CA LEU A 191 21.06 10.23 0.27
C LEU A 191 19.89 10.14 -0.71
N ALA A 192 19.82 11.08 -1.68
CA ALA A 192 18.74 11.14 -2.66
C ALA A 192 18.93 10.15 -3.83
N ASP A 193 20.16 9.70 -4.08
CA ASP A 193 20.42 8.75 -5.16
C ASP A 193 19.77 7.39 -4.86
N ASN A 194 19.12 6.84 -5.88
CA ASN A 194 18.38 5.56 -5.79
C ASN A 194 17.36 5.47 -4.61
N ALA A 195 16.90 6.60 -4.08
CA ALA A 195 15.87 6.63 -3.07
C ALA A 195 14.48 6.31 -3.67
N THR A 196 13.66 5.59 -2.92
CA THR A 196 12.26 5.34 -3.28
C THR A 196 11.42 6.61 -3.17
N MET A 197 10.24 6.64 -3.79
CA MET A 197 9.35 7.82 -3.73
C MET A 197 8.96 8.21 -2.30
N SER A 198 8.78 7.24 -1.42
CA SER A 198 8.47 7.49 0.00
C SER A 198 9.67 8.04 0.77
N GLU A 199 10.86 7.57 0.46
CA GLU A 199 12.10 8.11 1.03
C GLU A 199 12.35 9.54 0.54
N LEU A 200 12.18 9.81 -0.77
CA LEU A 200 12.30 11.16 -1.32
C LEU A 200 11.32 12.14 -0.66
N ALA A 201 10.09 11.74 -0.41
CA ALA A 201 9.13 12.59 0.31
C ALA A 201 9.58 12.90 1.74
N SER A 202 10.17 11.92 2.44
CA SER A 202 10.69 12.12 3.80
C SER A 202 11.95 12.98 3.81
N ILE A 203 12.83 12.81 2.81
CA ILE A 203 14.03 13.64 2.59
C ILE A 203 13.61 15.09 2.28
N GLU A 204 12.59 15.28 1.42
CA GLU A 204 12.07 16.62 1.10
C GLU A 204 11.58 17.37 2.35
N GLU A 205 10.81 16.68 3.21
CA GLU A 205 10.33 17.27 4.45
C GLU A 205 11.49 17.64 5.39
N ALA A 206 12.47 16.75 5.56
CA ALA A 206 13.64 17.02 6.38
C ALA A 206 14.47 18.21 5.85
N ILE A 207 14.79 18.23 4.55
CA ILE A 207 15.52 19.34 3.92
C ILE A 207 14.72 20.64 4.04
N SER A 208 13.42 20.59 3.81
CA SER A 208 12.54 21.77 3.94
C SER A 208 12.56 22.35 5.35
N CYS A 209 12.50 21.51 6.40
CA CYS A 209 12.61 21.96 7.78
C CYS A 209 13.97 22.60 8.06
N LEU A 210 15.07 21.95 7.64
CA LEU A 210 16.43 22.43 7.88
C LEU A 210 16.74 23.74 7.13
N VAL A 211 16.20 23.93 5.95
CA VAL A 211 16.32 25.20 5.20
C VAL A 211 15.55 26.31 5.92
N LYS A 212 14.35 26.06 6.44
CA LYS A 212 13.57 27.03 7.24
C LYS A 212 14.30 27.44 8.52
N GLU A 213 15.01 26.50 9.14
CA GLU A 213 15.84 26.73 10.33
C GLU A 213 17.20 27.38 10.01
N GLY A 214 17.57 27.49 8.73
CA GLY A 214 18.85 28.06 8.30
C GLY A 214 20.05 27.16 8.59
N ARG A 215 19.84 25.86 8.76
CA ARG A 215 20.88 24.87 9.07
C ARG A 215 21.67 24.39 7.85
N ILE A 216 21.22 24.67 6.64
CA ILE A 216 21.95 24.33 5.41
C ILE A 216 22.59 25.61 4.87
N PRO A 217 23.94 25.67 4.77
CA PRO A 217 24.64 26.83 4.24
C PRO A 217 24.25 27.14 2.79
N ALA A 218 24.09 28.41 2.44
CA ALA A 218 23.71 28.84 1.08
C ALA A 218 24.73 28.44 0.00
N GLU A 219 25.98 28.24 0.37
CA GLU A 219 27.05 27.78 -0.51
C GLU A 219 26.74 26.41 -1.11
N VAL A 220 26.11 25.49 -0.34
CA VAL A 220 25.70 24.14 -0.77
C VAL A 220 24.82 24.23 -2.01
N PHE A 221 23.85 25.15 -2.05
CA PHE A 221 22.97 25.30 -3.22
C PHE A 221 23.72 25.81 -4.45
N SER A 222 24.75 26.64 -4.26
CA SER A 222 25.61 27.09 -5.38
C SER A 222 26.42 25.94 -5.97
N ILE A 223 26.88 25.02 -5.13
CA ILE A 223 27.58 23.81 -5.56
C ILE A 223 26.63 22.87 -6.29
N LEU A 224 25.42 22.64 -5.76
CA LEU A 224 24.39 21.82 -6.40
C LEU A 224 23.96 22.40 -7.77
N TRP A 225 23.84 23.74 -7.91
CA TRP A 225 23.59 24.36 -9.20
C TRP A 225 24.74 24.18 -10.19
N THR A 226 25.99 24.16 -9.70
CA THR A 226 27.14 23.85 -10.53
C THR A 226 27.15 22.40 -10.95
N ALA A 227 26.78 21.47 -10.07
CA ALA A 227 26.61 20.06 -10.37
C ALA A 227 25.50 19.82 -11.41
N THR A 228 24.39 20.54 -11.31
CA THR A 228 23.30 20.49 -12.30
C THR A 228 23.77 20.94 -13.68
N SER A 229 24.57 22.00 -13.76
CA SER A 229 25.01 22.57 -15.05
C SER A 229 26.19 21.84 -15.68
N LYS A 230 27.14 21.35 -14.88
CA LYS A 230 28.43 20.77 -15.36
C LYS A 230 28.59 19.29 -15.01
N GLY A 231 27.72 18.72 -14.22
CA GLY A 231 27.75 17.31 -13.82
C GLY A 231 27.54 16.36 -14.99
N THR A 232 27.79 15.07 -14.76
CA THR A 232 27.60 14.01 -15.75
C THR A 232 26.53 13.02 -15.28
N GLY A 233 25.71 12.51 -16.21
CA GLY A 233 24.75 11.45 -15.96
C GLY A 233 23.68 11.79 -14.91
N THR A 234 23.30 10.81 -14.10
CA THR A 234 22.23 10.90 -13.08
C THR A 234 22.47 11.95 -12.02
N SER A 235 23.72 12.28 -11.73
CA SER A 235 24.10 13.28 -10.70
C SER A 235 23.46 14.66 -10.96
N ARG A 236 23.23 15.03 -12.23
CA ARG A 236 22.58 16.32 -12.59
C ARG A 236 21.13 16.36 -12.17
N ALA A 237 20.39 15.28 -12.43
CA ALA A 237 18.99 15.17 -12.07
C ALA A 237 18.79 15.14 -10.56
N THR A 238 19.61 14.33 -9.84
CA THR A 238 19.56 14.25 -8.39
C THR A 238 19.91 15.58 -7.72
N ALA A 239 20.91 16.32 -8.24
CA ALA A 239 21.24 17.64 -7.73
C ALA A 239 20.06 18.62 -7.87
N LEU A 240 19.38 18.58 -9.00
CA LEU A 240 18.23 19.44 -9.22
C LEU A 240 17.02 19.02 -8.39
N GLU A 241 16.83 17.72 -8.12
CA GLU A 241 15.80 17.22 -7.18
C GLU A 241 16.04 17.75 -5.77
N VAL A 242 17.29 17.70 -5.28
CA VAL A 242 17.63 18.26 -3.95
C VAL A 242 17.41 19.78 -3.90
N ILE A 243 17.75 20.50 -4.97
CA ILE A 243 17.44 21.94 -5.09
C ILE A 243 15.93 22.17 -5.03
N ALA A 244 15.12 21.36 -5.73
CA ALA A 244 13.67 21.48 -5.73
C ALA A 244 13.05 21.20 -4.35
N MET A 245 13.60 20.23 -3.59
CA MET A 245 13.22 19.96 -2.20
C MET A 245 13.49 21.17 -1.29
N ALA A 246 14.67 21.78 -1.42
CA ALA A 246 15.04 22.97 -0.67
C ALA A 246 14.17 24.19 -1.04
N ALA A 247 13.81 24.33 -2.31
CA ALA A 247 12.95 25.39 -2.82
C ALA A 247 11.51 25.34 -2.27
N ASN A 248 11.08 24.22 -1.72
CA ASN A 248 9.82 24.08 -1.00
C ASN A 248 9.78 25.00 0.25
N ALA A 249 10.92 25.21 0.88
CA ALA A 249 11.08 26.08 2.05
C ALA A 249 11.42 27.53 1.65
N ASP A 250 12.34 27.68 0.71
CA ASP A 250 12.82 29.01 0.24
C ASP A 250 12.84 29.05 -1.29
N ARG A 251 11.84 29.68 -1.87
CA ARG A 251 11.66 29.85 -3.33
C ARG A 251 12.83 30.61 -3.98
N SER A 252 13.50 31.50 -3.24
CA SER A 252 14.62 32.28 -3.75
C SER A 252 15.75 31.42 -4.29
N ILE A 253 15.85 30.16 -3.84
CA ILE A 253 16.81 29.16 -4.31
C ILE A 253 16.65 28.86 -5.82
N VAL A 254 15.45 29.03 -6.40
CA VAL A 254 15.17 28.76 -7.82
C VAL A 254 14.81 30.02 -8.61
N GLU A 255 14.22 31.03 -7.99
CA GLU A 255 13.58 32.16 -8.69
C GLU A 255 14.53 33.19 -9.35
N SER A 256 15.84 33.07 -9.18
CA SER A 256 16.76 34.01 -9.83
C SER A 256 16.75 33.83 -11.36
N LYS A 257 16.85 34.95 -12.08
CA LYS A 257 16.91 34.95 -13.56
C LYS A 257 18.01 34.01 -14.13
N SER A 258 19.16 33.99 -13.47
CA SER A 258 20.28 33.13 -13.88
C SER A 258 19.93 31.63 -13.75
N ARG A 259 19.27 31.27 -12.62
CA ARG A 259 18.87 29.89 -12.34
C ARG A 259 17.72 29.44 -13.26
N LEU A 260 16.72 30.30 -13.48
CA LEU A 260 15.66 30.06 -14.46
C LEU A 260 16.22 29.84 -15.86
N LYS A 261 17.25 30.64 -16.24
CA LYS A 261 17.94 30.43 -17.52
C LYS A 261 18.70 29.10 -17.57
N THR A 262 19.35 28.71 -16.48
CA THR A 262 19.99 27.37 -16.40
C THR A 262 18.96 26.23 -16.55
N LEU A 263 17.76 26.35 -15.93
CA LEU A 263 16.69 25.39 -16.15
C LEU A 263 16.25 25.31 -17.61
N LEU A 264 16.09 26.45 -18.27
CA LEU A 264 15.73 26.51 -19.69
C LEU A 264 16.80 25.87 -20.58
N ASP A 265 18.04 26.33 -20.44
CA ASP A 265 19.14 25.95 -21.36
C ASP A 265 19.63 24.51 -21.12
N VAL A 266 19.70 24.09 -19.87
CA VAL A 266 20.34 22.80 -19.48
C VAL A 266 19.32 21.71 -19.22
N ALA A 267 18.31 22.00 -18.41
CA ALA A 267 17.42 20.94 -17.91
C ALA A 267 16.24 20.67 -18.88
N LEU A 268 15.68 21.70 -19.49
CA LEU A 268 14.61 21.54 -20.48
C LEU A 268 15.14 21.37 -21.91
N GLY A 269 16.45 21.56 -22.13
CA GLY A 269 17.13 21.18 -23.36
C GLY A 269 16.97 22.13 -24.53
N GLU A 270 16.89 23.44 -24.29
CA GLU A 270 16.85 24.42 -25.39
C GLU A 270 18.09 24.35 -26.27
N TYR A 271 19.26 24.05 -25.70
CA TYR A 271 20.54 24.01 -26.39
C TYR A 271 21.24 22.64 -26.33
N THR A 272 20.54 21.57 -26.00
CA THR A 272 21.15 20.24 -25.85
C THR A 272 21.03 19.42 -27.12
N GLU A 273 22.05 18.58 -27.35
CA GLU A 273 22.18 17.64 -28.44
C GLU A 273 21.13 16.51 -28.44
N GLU A 274 21.23 15.54 -29.30
CA GLU A 274 20.29 14.48 -29.67
C GLU A 274 19.75 13.64 -28.48
N TYR A 275 20.44 13.57 -27.31
CA TYR A 275 20.01 12.80 -26.17
C TYR A 275 19.31 13.66 -25.11
N ARG A 276 18.04 13.34 -24.83
CA ARG A 276 17.25 14.02 -23.79
C ARG A 276 17.26 13.22 -22.48
N ASP A 277 17.63 13.88 -21.40
CA ASP A 277 17.57 13.33 -20.06
C ASP A 277 16.20 13.61 -19.43
N TRP A 278 15.29 12.63 -19.49
CA TRP A 278 13.95 12.75 -18.94
C TRP A 278 13.93 12.91 -17.42
N LYS A 279 14.91 12.35 -16.70
CA LYS A 279 15.03 12.51 -15.26
C LYS A 279 15.36 13.96 -14.90
N LEU A 280 16.24 14.58 -15.67
CA LEU A 280 16.59 15.99 -15.50
C LEU A 280 15.41 16.89 -15.83
N ALA A 281 14.66 16.60 -16.90
CA ALA A 281 13.45 17.35 -17.26
C ALA A 281 12.36 17.20 -16.19
N ARG A 282 12.21 16.02 -15.60
CA ARG A 282 11.32 15.77 -14.45
C ARG A 282 11.71 16.63 -13.25
N ALA A 283 12.98 16.62 -12.87
CA ALA A 283 13.49 17.43 -11.76
C ALA A 283 13.30 18.94 -12.01
N ALA A 284 13.47 19.41 -13.26
CA ALA A 284 13.16 20.78 -13.64
C ALA A 284 11.67 21.12 -13.50
N GLY A 285 10.79 20.20 -13.90
CA GLY A 285 9.35 20.34 -13.70
C GLY A 285 9.00 20.50 -12.21
N ILE A 286 9.61 19.69 -11.32
CA ILE A 286 9.41 19.80 -9.87
C ILE A 286 9.94 21.16 -9.35
N ALA A 287 11.13 21.56 -9.74
CA ALA A 287 11.72 22.84 -9.32
C ALA A 287 10.87 24.05 -9.76
N LEU A 288 10.34 24.01 -10.98
CA LEU A 288 9.47 25.08 -11.50
C LEU A 288 8.10 25.15 -10.80
N GLN A 289 7.60 24.05 -10.26
CA GLN A 289 6.39 24.05 -9.43
C GLN A 289 6.58 24.80 -8.09
N ARG A 290 7.82 25.08 -7.68
CA ARG A 290 8.14 25.84 -6.45
C ARG A 290 8.26 27.36 -6.69
N VAL A 291 8.26 27.79 -7.97
CA VAL A 291 8.35 29.21 -8.35
C VAL A 291 7.04 29.92 -8.01
N GLU A 292 7.11 31.16 -7.55
CA GLU A 292 5.91 31.96 -7.32
C GLU A 292 5.22 32.28 -8.66
N ARG A 293 3.90 32.06 -8.69
CA ARG A 293 3.09 32.36 -9.86
C ARG A 293 3.28 33.82 -10.24
N ALA A 294 3.73 34.08 -11.46
CA ALA A 294 3.98 35.46 -11.94
C ALA A 294 2.67 36.24 -11.90
N GLN A 295 2.56 37.18 -10.98
CA GLN A 295 1.59 38.29 -11.11
C GLN A 295 2.04 39.09 -12.33
N VAL A 296 1.12 39.18 -13.30
CA VAL A 296 1.37 39.53 -14.68
C VAL A 296 1.87 40.97 -14.80
N ASP A 297 3.19 41.14 -14.62
CA ASP A 297 3.86 42.31 -15.22
C ASP A 297 4.60 41.81 -16.48
N LEU A 298 3.91 41.93 -17.62
CA LEU A 298 4.35 41.43 -18.93
C LEU A 298 5.64 42.09 -19.42
N THR A 299 6.12 43.11 -18.73
CA THR A 299 7.32 43.86 -19.10
C THR A 299 8.56 43.47 -18.33
N CYS A 300 8.42 42.59 -17.32
CA CYS A 300 9.53 42.16 -16.52
C CYS A 300 10.45 41.17 -17.27
N ALA A 301 11.76 41.39 -17.16
CA ALA A 301 12.75 40.49 -17.76
C ALA A 301 12.67 39.01 -17.24
N LYS A 302 12.10 38.80 -16.05
CA LYS A 302 11.76 37.46 -15.50
C LYS A 302 10.65 36.82 -16.34
N TYR A 303 9.64 37.57 -16.75
CA TYR A 303 8.52 37.08 -17.55
C TYR A 303 8.95 36.55 -18.92
N LEU A 304 9.84 37.25 -19.63
CA LEU A 304 10.35 36.80 -20.92
C LEU A 304 11.07 35.44 -20.84
N VAL A 305 11.79 35.18 -19.74
CA VAL A 305 12.42 33.87 -19.52
C VAL A 305 11.35 32.81 -19.21
N LEU A 306 10.33 33.16 -18.43
CA LEU A 306 9.23 32.26 -18.12
C LEU A 306 8.39 31.89 -19.36
N GLU A 307 8.18 32.82 -20.27
CA GLU A 307 7.48 32.59 -21.53
C GLU A 307 8.20 31.52 -22.37
N ARG A 308 9.53 31.63 -22.51
CA ARG A 308 10.35 30.61 -23.20
C ARG A 308 10.35 29.28 -22.45
N ILE A 309 10.34 29.31 -21.10
CA ILE A 309 10.21 28.10 -20.30
C ILE A 309 8.86 27.42 -20.57
N ILE A 310 7.75 28.18 -20.65
CA ILE A 310 6.43 27.62 -20.96
C ILE A 310 6.41 26.98 -22.34
N GLU A 311 6.98 27.62 -23.35
CA GLU A 311 7.09 27.04 -24.69
C GLU A 311 7.87 25.71 -24.67
N GLN A 312 8.99 25.69 -23.94
CA GLN A 312 9.81 24.48 -23.83
C GLN A 312 9.10 23.39 -23.02
N LEU A 313 8.40 23.73 -21.95
CA LEU A 313 7.56 22.80 -21.19
C LEU A 313 6.47 22.16 -22.06
N CYS A 314 5.82 22.97 -22.92
CA CYS A 314 4.83 22.45 -23.87
C CYS A 314 5.46 21.47 -24.87
N THR A 315 6.68 21.75 -25.33
CA THR A 315 7.43 20.87 -26.26
C THR A 315 7.80 19.55 -25.60
N VAL A 316 8.29 19.59 -24.35
CA VAL A 316 8.58 18.38 -23.52
C VAL A 316 7.31 17.58 -23.27
N ALA A 317 6.20 18.25 -22.91
CA ALA A 317 4.92 17.62 -22.64
C ALA A 317 4.32 16.92 -23.88
N ARG A 318 4.53 17.47 -25.09
CA ARG A 318 4.11 16.80 -26.33
C ARG A 318 4.92 15.55 -26.67
N GLY A 319 6.11 15.40 -26.11
CA GLY A 319 6.98 14.27 -26.38
C GLY A 319 7.52 14.24 -27.81
N ASP A 320 7.77 15.41 -28.38
CA ASP A 320 8.23 15.57 -29.78
C ASP A 320 9.53 14.81 -30.06
N TRP A 321 10.32 14.50 -29.04
CA TRP A 321 11.58 13.77 -29.12
C TRP A 321 11.50 12.29 -28.70
N CYS A 322 10.30 11.78 -28.43
CA CYS A 322 10.14 10.37 -28.11
C CYS A 322 10.22 9.50 -29.37
N VAL A 323 11.05 8.46 -29.30
CA VAL A 323 11.14 7.46 -30.36
C VAL A 323 10.07 6.40 -30.16
N ASP A 324 9.23 6.16 -31.17
CA ASP A 324 8.10 5.25 -31.08
C ASP A 324 8.49 3.79 -30.86
N SER A 325 9.71 3.38 -31.19
CA SER A 325 10.21 2.02 -31.02
C SER A 325 10.83 1.76 -29.63
N ASN A 326 10.92 2.77 -28.74
CA ASN A 326 11.59 2.66 -27.47
C ASN A 326 10.60 2.80 -26.29
N GLU A 327 10.19 1.66 -25.73
CA GLU A 327 9.28 1.61 -24.56
C GLU A 327 9.89 2.25 -23.33
N LYS A 328 11.16 1.97 -23.04
CA LYS A 328 11.86 2.51 -21.86
C LYS A 328 11.90 4.04 -21.90
N ASN A 329 12.18 4.61 -23.06
CA ASN A 329 12.16 6.06 -23.25
C ASN A 329 10.76 6.64 -23.00
N THR A 330 9.70 5.96 -23.45
CA THR A 330 8.31 6.36 -23.19
C THR A 330 7.95 6.30 -21.72
N LEU A 331 8.38 5.27 -20.98
CA LEU A 331 8.12 5.13 -19.54
C LEU A 331 8.84 6.21 -18.72
N GLU A 332 10.08 6.53 -19.04
CA GLU A 332 10.82 7.63 -18.42
C GLU A 332 10.17 8.98 -18.72
N TRP A 333 9.70 9.18 -19.95
CA TRP A 333 9.00 10.40 -20.34
C TRP A 333 7.67 10.59 -19.59
N PHE A 334 6.89 9.54 -19.30
CA PHE A 334 5.62 9.67 -18.55
C PHE A 334 5.83 10.44 -17.25
N SER A 335 6.84 10.08 -16.49
CA SER A 335 7.11 10.74 -15.21
C SER A 335 7.57 12.19 -15.38
N ALA A 336 8.30 12.50 -16.44
CA ALA A 336 8.70 13.85 -16.78
C ALA A 336 7.49 14.70 -17.23
N ALA A 337 6.64 14.16 -18.10
CA ALA A 337 5.46 14.82 -18.62
C ALA A 337 4.48 15.24 -17.50
N GLU A 338 4.27 14.38 -16.50
CA GLU A 338 3.42 14.71 -15.34
C GLU A 338 3.94 15.92 -14.57
N GLN A 339 5.24 15.99 -14.31
CA GLN A 339 5.83 17.09 -13.57
C GLN A 339 5.90 18.38 -14.40
N VAL A 340 6.18 18.25 -15.68
CA VAL A 340 6.20 19.36 -16.65
C VAL A 340 4.81 19.97 -16.82
N ILE A 341 3.77 19.16 -16.98
CA ILE A 341 2.38 19.66 -17.00
C ILE A 341 2.04 20.32 -15.67
N GLY A 342 2.43 19.74 -14.52
CA GLY A 342 2.28 20.37 -13.22
C GLY A 342 2.93 21.76 -13.15
N ALA A 343 4.13 21.92 -13.70
CA ALA A 343 4.84 23.19 -13.77
C ALA A 343 4.10 24.23 -14.65
N ILE A 344 3.49 23.83 -15.76
CA ILE A 344 2.68 24.72 -16.62
C ILE A 344 1.54 25.36 -15.82
N PHE A 345 0.85 24.61 -14.96
CA PHE A 345 -0.21 25.13 -14.11
C PHE A 345 0.25 26.13 -13.04
N VAL A 346 1.54 26.13 -12.70
CA VAL A 346 2.14 27.09 -11.75
C VAL A 346 2.71 28.30 -12.46
N VAL A 347 3.46 28.08 -13.54
CA VAL A 347 4.25 29.13 -14.23
C VAL A 347 3.42 29.87 -15.27
N SER A 348 2.50 29.19 -15.99
CA SER A 348 1.71 29.81 -17.04
C SER A 348 0.61 30.72 -16.45
N PRO A 349 0.43 31.93 -16.98
CA PRO A 349 -0.71 32.78 -16.61
C PRO A 349 -2.04 32.21 -17.11
N LYS A 350 -2.03 31.41 -18.18
CA LYS A 350 -3.20 30.78 -18.81
C LYS A 350 -2.90 29.30 -19.11
N PRO A 351 -2.87 28.46 -18.09
CA PRO A 351 -2.51 27.05 -18.24
C PRO A 351 -3.49 26.28 -19.13
N GLU A 352 -4.76 26.69 -19.20
CA GLU A 352 -5.79 26.10 -20.04
C GLU A 352 -5.48 26.25 -21.54
N GLU A 353 -4.96 27.42 -21.98
CA GLU A 353 -4.56 27.67 -23.36
C GLU A 353 -3.34 26.80 -23.73
N SER A 354 -2.32 26.80 -22.87
CA SER A 354 -1.13 25.96 -23.03
C SER A 354 -1.47 24.47 -23.12
N CYS A 355 -2.39 23.99 -22.29
CA CYS A 355 -2.86 22.61 -22.33
C CYS A 355 -3.64 22.29 -23.62
N ALA A 356 -4.48 23.23 -24.09
CA ALA A 356 -5.20 23.07 -25.33
C ALA A 356 -4.26 22.96 -26.55
N ASP A 357 -3.18 23.74 -26.55
CA ASP A 357 -2.16 23.69 -27.61
C ASP A 357 -1.37 22.36 -27.58
N ILE A 358 -1.05 21.85 -26.39
CA ILE A 358 -0.43 20.53 -26.23
C ILE A 358 -1.35 19.45 -26.82
N ILE A 359 -2.63 19.44 -26.46
CA ILE A 359 -3.60 18.44 -26.92
C ILE A 359 -3.77 18.54 -28.45
N ARG A 360 -3.91 19.74 -29.01
CA ARG A 360 -4.04 19.92 -30.47
C ARG A 360 -2.80 19.43 -31.20
N GLY A 361 -1.61 19.79 -30.72
CA GLY A 361 -0.34 19.35 -31.31
C GLY A 361 -0.20 17.82 -31.30
N MET A 362 -0.45 17.19 -30.15
CA MET A 362 -0.39 15.73 -30.02
C MET A 362 -1.48 15.03 -30.84
N HIS A 363 -2.68 15.58 -30.92
CA HIS A 363 -3.76 15.05 -31.77
C HIS A 363 -3.35 15.00 -33.24
N ILE A 364 -2.78 16.10 -33.76
CA ILE A 364 -2.31 16.17 -35.14
C ILE A 364 -1.19 15.13 -35.40
N GLN A 365 -0.25 15.00 -34.46
CA GLN A 365 0.86 14.06 -34.60
C GLN A 365 0.44 12.58 -34.47
N THR A 366 -0.57 12.30 -33.63
CA THR A 366 -0.97 10.93 -33.30
C THR A 366 -2.05 10.43 -34.24
N LEU A 367 -3.16 11.14 -34.31
CA LEU A 367 -4.33 10.72 -35.07
C LEU A 367 -4.30 11.31 -36.48
N GLY A 368 -4.02 12.62 -36.67
CA GLY A 368 -4.00 13.29 -37.96
C GLY A 368 -5.20 12.94 -38.82
N SER A 369 -4.90 12.30 -39.97
CA SER A 369 -5.91 11.70 -40.86
C SER A 369 -6.03 10.19 -40.73
N ASN A 370 -5.31 9.55 -39.78
CA ASN A 370 -5.28 8.10 -39.61
C ASN A 370 -6.41 7.62 -38.66
N SER A 371 -6.87 6.40 -38.86
CA SER A 371 -7.74 5.75 -37.86
C SER A 371 -6.92 5.36 -36.61
N VAL A 372 -7.57 5.29 -35.46
CA VAL A 372 -6.93 4.92 -34.17
C VAL A 372 -6.21 3.58 -34.25
N GLU A 373 -6.73 2.65 -35.03
CA GLU A 373 -6.19 1.30 -35.23
C GLU A 373 -4.89 1.29 -36.05
N GLN A 374 -4.60 2.35 -36.77
CA GLN A 374 -3.39 2.52 -37.58
C GLN A 374 -2.28 3.29 -36.86
N CYS A 375 -2.59 3.85 -35.67
CA CYS A 375 -1.64 4.62 -34.90
C CYS A 375 -0.66 3.70 -34.17
N HIS A 376 0.59 4.16 -34.01
CA HIS A 376 1.55 3.43 -33.19
C HIS A 376 1.10 3.37 -31.73
N PRO A 377 1.07 2.19 -31.08
CA PRO A 377 0.52 2.05 -29.71
C PRO A 377 1.19 2.94 -28.68
N LEU A 378 2.51 3.09 -28.70
CA LEU A 378 3.24 3.94 -27.75
C LEU A 378 2.93 5.45 -27.96
N ARG A 379 2.70 5.89 -29.20
CA ARG A 379 2.31 7.28 -29.49
C ARG A 379 0.90 7.54 -28.94
N LEU A 380 -0.01 6.61 -29.14
CA LEU A 380 -1.37 6.67 -28.61
C LEU A 380 -1.37 6.63 -27.06
N ALA A 381 -0.52 5.79 -26.47
CA ALA A 381 -0.34 5.72 -25.02
C ALA A 381 0.14 7.06 -24.44
N ARG A 382 1.14 7.70 -25.07
CA ARG A 382 1.61 9.04 -24.67
C ARG A 382 0.47 10.06 -24.74
N PHE A 383 -0.31 10.05 -25.79
CA PHE A 383 -1.43 10.95 -25.97
C PHE A 383 -2.48 10.77 -24.85
N PHE A 384 -2.90 9.53 -24.57
CA PHE A 384 -3.87 9.26 -23.49
C PHE A 384 -3.32 9.61 -22.11
N HIS A 385 -2.04 9.38 -21.85
CA HIS A 385 -1.40 9.77 -20.60
C HIS A 385 -1.54 11.27 -20.34
N VAL A 386 -1.21 12.09 -21.36
CA VAL A 386 -1.30 13.55 -21.28
C VAL A 386 -2.75 14.00 -21.11
N LEU A 387 -3.68 13.43 -21.89
CA LEU A 387 -5.11 13.76 -21.78
C LEU A 387 -5.64 13.54 -20.35
N GLY A 388 -5.36 12.35 -19.79
CA GLY A 388 -5.79 12.01 -18.44
C GLY A 388 -5.17 12.92 -17.38
N HIS A 389 -3.88 13.25 -17.53
CA HIS A 389 -3.19 14.10 -16.57
C HIS A 389 -3.66 15.55 -16.65
N ILE A 390 -3.88 16.10 -17.84
CA ILE A 390 -4.44 17.45 -18.04
C ILE A 390 -5.85 17.53 -17.45
N ALA A 391 -6.71 16.51 -17.67
CA ALA A 391 -8.05 16.48 -17.10
C ALA A 391 -8.02 16.61 -15.56
N LEU A 392 -7.18 15.83 -14.91
CA LEU A 392 -7.01 15.87 -13.46
C LEU A 392 -6.43 17.22 -12.98
N LYS A 393 -5.44 17.75 -13.68
CA LYS A 393 -4.83 19.05 -13.32
C LYS A 393 -5.78 20.22 -13.52
N LEU A 394 -6.63 20.22 -14.55
CA LEU A 394 -7.69 21.20 -14.75
C LEU A 394 -8.71 21.15 -13.61
N LEU A 395 -9.08 19.97 -13.16
CA LEU A 395 -9.95 19.81 -11.99
C LEU A 395 -9.33 20.46 -10.75
N VAL A 396 -8.10 20.07 -10.39
CA VAL A 396 -7.37 20.62 -9.23
C VAL A 396 -7.21 22.14 -9.35
N TYR A 397 -6.93 22.64 -10.55
CA TYR A 397 -6.80 24.07 -10.81
C TYR A 397 -8.12 24.81 -10.58
N THR A 398 -9.23 24.29 -11.09
CA THR A 398 -10.57 24.85 -10.88
C THR A 398 -10.94 24.88 -9.39
N GLU A 399 -10.68 23.80 -8.67
CA GLU A 399 -10.91 23.73 -7.21
C GLU A 399 -10.02 24.73 -6.45
N SER A 400 -8.77 24.91 -6.86
CA SER A 400 -7.85 25.88 -6.24
C SER A 400 -8.31 27.33 -6.45
N LEU A 401 -8.81 27.66 -7.65
CA LEU A 401 -9.38 28.95 -7.97
C LEU A 401 -10.65 29.22 -7.15
N SER A 402 -11.54 28.22 -7.06
CA SER A 402 -12.73 28.29 -6.21
C SER A 402 -12.37 28.59 -4.76
N GLY A 403 -11.40 27.86 -4.21
CA GLY A 403 -10.89 28.09 -2.86
C GLY A 403 -10.27 29.48 -2.67
N ALA A 404 -9.59 30.01 -3.69
CA ALA A 404 -9.03 31.36 -3.64
C ALA A 404 -10.14 32.43 -3.64
N VAL A 405 -11.15 32.27 -4.48
CA VAL A 405 -12.33 33.16 -4.53
C VAL A 405 -13.09 33.14 -3.20
N ARG A 406 -13.29 31.97 -2.61
CA ARG A 406 -13.92 31.79 -1.30
C ARG A 406 -13.17 32.52 -0.21
N ARG A 407 -11.86 32.37 -0.13
CA ARG A 407 -11.00 33.06 0.84
C ARG A 407 -11.04 34.59 0.65
N ALA A 408 -11.06 35.06 -0.60
CA ALA A 408 -11.15 36.48 -0.91
C ALA A 408 -12.51 37.07 -0.48
N ASN A 409 -13.61 36.32 -0.70
CA ASN A 409 -14.95 36.72 -0.28
C ASN A 409 -15.08 36.72 1.25
N ALA A 410 -14.63 35.70 1.94
CA ALA A 410 -14.61 35.61 3.40
C ALA A 410 -13.81 36.79 4.02
N LYS A 411 -12.66 37.14 3.42
CA LYS A 411 -11.86 38.30 3.85
C LYS A 411 -12.60 39.64 3.63
N LYS A 412 -13.36 39.76 2.54
CA LYS A 412 -14.20 40.94 2.28
C LYS A 412 -15.35 41.05 3.28
N THR A 413 -15.99 39.90 3.61
CA THR A 413 -17.08 39.86 4.59
C THR A 413 -16.59 40.21 6.00
N LEU A 414 -15.45 39.66 6.43
CA LEU A 414 -14.82 40.02 7.70
C LEU A 414 -14.49 41.50 7.80
N LYS A 415 -13.91 42.12 6.74
CA LYS A 415 -13.64 43.55 6.71
C LYS A 415 -14.91 44.37 6.82
N LYS A 416 -15.99 43.99 6.12
CA LYS A 416 -17.29 44.66 6.24
C LYS A 416 -17.88 44.54 7.64
N GLN A 417 -17.73 43.37 8.30
CA GLN A 417 -18.14 43.18 9.69
C GLN A 417 -17.34 44.06 10.66
N GLU A 418 -16.00 44.09 10.52
CA GLU A 418 -15.14 44.99 11.30
C GLU A 418 -15.48 46.46 11.11
N GLU A 419 -15.81 46.88 9.88
CA GLU A 419 -16.26 48.23 9.57
C GLU A 419 -17.64 48.53 10.17
N ALA A 420 -18.57 47.57 10.09
CA ALA A 420 -19.90 47.68 10.72
C ALA A 420 -19.83 47.69 12.24
N ASP A 421 -18.97 46.89 12.86
CA ASP A 421 -18.76 46.88 14.30
C ASP A 421 -18.10 48.18 14.80
N LYS A 422 -17.18 48.77 14.01
CA LYS A 422 -16.60 50.07 14.28
C LYS A 422 -17.64 51.16 14.14
N ALA A 423 -18.54 51.08 13.17
CA ALA A 423 -19.66 52.04 13.00
C ALA A 423 -20.70 51.88 14.13
N LYS A 424 -20.98 50.63 14.59
CA LYS A 424 -21.87 50.37 15.74
C LYS A 424 -21.27 50.88 17.06
N ALA A 425 -19.96 50.76 17.24
CA ALA A 425 -19.27 51.30 18.41
C ALA A 425 -19.30 52.85 18.49
N GLN A 426 -19.57 53.53 17.36
CA GLN A 426 -19.69 54.99 17.27
C GLN A 426 -21.14 55.48 17.30
N ALA A 427 -22.14 54.65 17.03
CA ALA A 427 -23.56 54.95 17.06
C ALA A 427 -24.26 54.17 18.17
N SER A 428 -24.65 54.86 19.23
CA SER A 428 -25.51 54.31 20.27
C SER A 428 -26.95 54.20 19.74
N ALA A 429 -27.31 53.07 19.13
CA ALA A 429 -28.70 52.70 18.91
C ALA A 429 -28.82 51.25 18.40
N SER A 430 -29.77 50.53 18.97
CA SER A 430 -30.30 49.24 18.67
C SER A 430 -30.44 49.00 17.15
N ALA A 431 -29.60 48.14 16.59
CA ALA A 431 -29.83 47.56 15.28
C ALA A 431 -30.18 46.08 15.49
N ASP A 432 -31.25 45.64 14.82
CA ASP A 432 -31.85 44.32 14.95
C ASP A 432 -30.83 43.18 14.68
N ASP A 433 -30.59 42.32 15.66
CA ASP A 433 -29.81 41.08 15.53
C ASP A 433 -30.39 40.15 14.44
N ASP A 434 -31.70 40.20 14.21
CA ASP A 434 -32.40 39.44 13.17
C ASP A 434 -31.97 39.85 11.72
N GLN A 435 -31.58 41.08 11.47
CA GLN A 435 -31.05 41.50 10.15
C GLN A 435 -29.64 40.95 9.88
N ILE A 436 -28.82 40.80 10.91
CA ILE A 436 -27.46 40.27 10.81
C ILE A 436 -27.49 38.77 10.58
N GLU A 437 -28.37 38.03 11.25
CA GLU A 437 -28.56 36.59 11.00
C GLU A 437 -29.11 36.33 9.59
N ALA A 438 -30.03 37.16 9.09
CA ALA A 438 -30.54 37.10 7.74
C ALA A 438 -29.45 37.39 6.67
N GLU A 439 -28.59 38.37 6.87
CA GLU A 439 -27.46 38.67 5.96
C GLU A 439 -26.40 37.56 5.99
N LEU A 440 -26.11 36.94 7.15
CA LEU A 440 -25.24 35.78 7.30
C LEU A 440 -25.80 34.53 6.62
N GLY A 441 -27.10 34.30 6.76
CA GLY A 441 -27.80 33.19 6.10
C GLY A 441 -27.78 33.34 4.58
N MET A 442 -28.05 34.54 4.06
CA MET A 442 -27.97 34.85 2.63
C MET A 442 -26.54 34.74 2.08
N ALA A 443 -25.54 35.14 2.84
CA ALA A 443 -24.13 34.99 2.45
C ALA A 443 -23.71 33.51 2.34
N ALA A 444 -24.15 32.69 3.28
CA ALA A 444 -23.90 31.24 3.27
C ALA A 444 -24.61 30.53 2.10
N GLU A 445 -25.82 30.95 1.75
CA GLU A 445 -26.60 30.42 0.62
C GLU A 445 -25.95 30.77 -0.73
N VAL A 446 -25.50 32.02 -0.87
CA VAL A 446 -24.74 32.47 -2.05
C VAL A 446 -23.42 31.74 -2.18
N GLU A 447 -22.74 31.42 -1.07
CA GLU A 447 -21.50 30.67 -1.07
C GLU A 447 -21.74 29.22 -1.51
N ALA A 448 -22.76 28.55 -0.98
CA ALA A 448 -23.17 27.21 -1.38
C ALA A 448 -23.60 27.14 -2.85
N GLU A 449 -24.28 28.17 -3.37
CA GLU A 449 -24.66 28.25 -4.78
C GLU A 449 -23.44 28.46 -5.69
N ASN A 450 -22.47 29.28 -5.27
CA ASN A 450 -21.22 29.43 -6.00
C ASN A 450 -20.40 28.15 -6.03
N GLU A 451 -20.38 27.38 -4.96
CA GLU A 451 -19.74 26.05 -4.94
C GLU A 451 -20.40 25.08 -5.92
N ARG A 452 -21.72 25.05 -5.96
CA ARG A 452 -22.45 24.22 -6.94
C ARG A 452 -22.15 24.65 -8.37
N LYS A 453 -22.12 25.95 -8.65
CA LYS A 453 -21.78 26.48 -9.98
C LYS A 453 -20.37 26.13 -10.40
N VAL A 454 -19.41 26.21 -9.49
CA VAL A 454 -18.02 25.82 -9.78
C VAL A 454 -17.90 24.32 -10.05
N ALA A 455 -18.58 23.50 -9.26
CA ALA A 455 -18.60 22.05 -9.50
C ALA A 455 -19.29 21.73 -10.85
N GLU A 456 -20.40 22.41 -11.18
CA GLU A 456 -21.08 22.26 -12.45
C GLU A 456 -20.23 22.71 -13.65
N ILE A 457 -19.47 23.81 -13.50
CA ILE A 457 -18.51 24.28 -14.53
C ILE A 457 -17.41 23.23 -14.73
N ALA A 458 -16.81 22.74 -13.65
CA ALA A 458 -15.77 21.72 -13.73
C ALA A 458 -16.29 20.46 -14.44
N GLU A 459 -17.48 19.98 -14.09
CA GLU A 459 -18.09 18.80 -14.67
C GLU A 459 -18.47 18.99 -16.15
N ARG A 460 -19.08 20.12 -16.49
CA ARG A 460 -19.55 20.40 -17.86
C ARG A 460 -18.44 20.81 -18.80
N GLU A 461 -17.55 21.69 -18.39
CA GLU A 461 -16.59 22.31 -19.29
C GLU A 461 -15.34 21.46 -19.49
N ILE A 462 -14.88 20.70 -18.48
CA ILE A 462 -13.66 19.90 -18.63
C ILE A 462 -13.93 18.66 -19.48
N VAL A 463 -14.88 17.80 -19.08
CA VAL A 463 -15.14 16.50 -19.72
C VAL A 463 -16.45 16.46 -20.51
N GLY A 464 -17.43 17.30 -20.15
CA GLY A 464 -18.75 17.27 -20.76
C GLY A 464 -18.87 17.95 -22.13
N ARG A 465 -18.29 19.14 -22.30
CA ARG A 465 -18.39 19.96 -23.54
C ARG A 465 -17.09 20.52 -24.03
N GLY A 466 -16.01 20.49 -23.24
CA GLY A 466 -14.71 21.03 -23.61
C GLY A 466 -13.94 20.17 -24.60
N LEU A 467 -12.71 20.57 -24.91
CA LEU A 467 -11.83 19.86 -25.85
C LEU A 467 -11.63 18.38 -25.46
N LEU A 468 -11.60 18.08 -24.17
CA LEU A 468 -11.39 16.73 -23.66
C LEU A 468 -12.60 15.82 -23.89
N SER A 469 -13.82 16.37 -23.97
CA SER A 469 -15.04 15.57 -24.19
C SER A 469 -15.02 14.74 -25.49
N VAL A 470 -14.34 15.24 -26.50
CA VAL A 470 -14.18 14.57 -27.80
C VAL A 470 -13.45 13.22 -27.66
N PHE A 471 -12.56 13.11 -26.68
CA PHE A 471 -11.70 11.94 -26.50
C PHE A 471 -12.27 10.91 -25.52
N GLY A 472 -13.31 11.24 -24.75
CA GLY A 472 -13.97 10.31 -23.83
C GLY A 472 -14.43 9.01 -24.52
N PRO A 473 -15.24 9.08 -25.59
CA PRO A 473 -15.67 7.89 -26.33
C PRO A 473 -14.50 7.08 -26.92
N LEU A 474 -13.42 7.74 -27.30
CA LEU A 474 -12.22 7.10 -27.83
C LEU A 474 -11.49 6.29 -26.75
N LEU A 475 -11.33 6.86 -25.55
CA LEU A 475 -10.77 6.15 -24.41
C LEU A 475 -11.59 4.92 -24.05
N VAL A 476 -12.93 5.06 -23.97
CA VAL A 476 -13.83 3.94 -23.69
C VAL A 476 -13.66 2.82 -24.70
N ARG A 477 -13.64 3.14 -25.99
CA ARG A 477 -13.43 2.16 -27.07
C ARG A 477 -12.12 1.39 -26.94
N VAL A 478 -11.02 2.06 -26.59
CA VAL A 478 -9.71 1.41 -26.43
C VAL A 478 -9.70 0.53 -25.16
N VAL A 479 -10.31 0.99 -24.03
CA VAL A 479 -10.37 0.23 -22.79
C VAL A 479 -11.28 -0.99 -22.90
N GLU A 480 -12.42 -0.89 -23.59
CA GLU A 480 -13.31 -2.04 -23.84
C GLU A 480 -12.61 -3.09 -24.72
N ASN A 481 -11.79 -2.64 -25.66
CA ASN A 481 -11.00 -3.47 -26.57
C ASN A 481 -11.80 -4.62 -27.18
N ASP A 482 -13.00 -4.29 -27.69
CA ASP A 482 -13.86 -5.26 -28.32
C ASP A 482 -13.22 -5.78 -29.62
N GLY A 483 -12.99 -7.08 -29.67
CA GLY A 483 -12.31 -7.75 -30.77
C GLY A 483 -10.78 -7.82 -30.64
N GLU A 484 -10.22 -7.55 -29.44
CA GLU A 484 -8.79 -7.70 -29.11
C GLU A 484 -7.84 -7.00 -30.08
N ARG A 485 -8.21 -5.79 -30.52
CA ARG A 485 -7.48 -5.04 -31.54
C ARG A 485 -6.22 -4.35 -30.99
N PHE A 486 -6.21 -4.08 -29.67
CA PHE A 486 -5.14 -3.37 -29.00
C PHE A 486 -4.40 -4.31 -28.04
N ASN A 487 -3.21 -4.78 -28.48
CA ASN A 487 -2.43 -5.80 -27.76
C ASN A 487 -1.25 -5.23 -26.96
N SER A 488 -1.07 -3.90 -26.94
CA SER A 488 0.02 -3.25 -26.18
C SER A 488 -0.37 -3.08 -24.72
N GLU A 489 0.41 -3.68 -23.80
CA GLU A 489 0.19 -3.57 -22.35
C GLU A 489 0.25 -2.09 -21.89
N ILE A 490 1.26 -1.33 -22.35
CA ILE A 490 1.43 0.09 -22.02
C ILE A 490 0.22 0.91 -22.47
N LEU A 491 -0.32 0.63 -23.65
CA LEU A 491 -1.52 1.30 -24.13
C LEU A 491 -2.73 0.99 -23.26
N MET A 492 -2.94 -0.26 -22.88
CA MET A 492 -4.06 -0.66 -22.02
C MET A 492 -3.94 -0.07 -20.62
N GLN A 493 -2.74 -0.07 -20.04
CA GLN A 493 -2.47 0.54 -18.73
C GLN A 493 -2.74 2.05 -18.75
N THR A 494 -2.22 2.75 -19.75
CA THR A 494 -2.37 4.21 -19.84
C THR A 494 -3.78 4.65 -20.20
N SER A 495 -4.46 3.94 -21.10
CA SER A 495 -5.85 4.26 -21.48
C SER A 495 -6.82 4.02 -20.32
N THR A 496 -6.65 2.92 -19.57
CA THR A 496 -7.46 2.63 -18.38
C THR A 496 -7.26 3.69 -17.30
N LEU A 497 -6.00 4.06 -17.03
CA LEU A 497 -5.69 5.12 -16.07
C LEU A 497 -6.22 6.49 -16.52
N ALA A 498 -6.12 6.82 -17.80
CA ALA A 498 -6.66 8.06 -18.35
C ALA A 498 -8.18 8.10 -18.24
N LEU A 499 -8.88 6.99 -18.51
CA LEU A 499 -10.33 6.89 -18.32
C LEU A 499 -10.71 7.10 -16.84
N CYS A 500 -9.99 6.51 -15.91
CA CYS A 500 -10.20 6.73 -14.47
C CYS A 500 -9.99 8.20 -14.09
N LYS A 501 -8.95 8.85 -14.61
CA LYS A 501 -8.70 10.29 -14.39
C LYS A 501 -9.85 11.17 -14.93
N PHE A 502 -10.43 10.83 -16.08
CA PHE A 502 -11.64 11.48 -16.62
C PHE A 502 -12.86 11.26 -15.73
N MET A 503 -13.04 10.05 -15.22
CA MET A 503 -14.12 9.73 -14.29
C MET A 503 -14.02 10.52 -12.99
N CYS A 504 -12.82 10.81 -12.50
CA CYS A 504 -12.63 11.67 -11.31
C CYS A 504 -13.16 13.10 -11.51
N VAL A 505 -13.29 13.57 -12.75
CA VAL A 505 -13.74 14.94 -13.04
C VAL A 505 -15.26 15.08 -12.96
N SER A 506 -16.01 14.07 -13.45
CA SER A 506 -17.47 14.13 -13.58
C SER A 506 -18.15 12.92 -12.97
N SER A 507 -19.13 13.14 -12.05
CA SER A 507 -19.93 12.08 -11.44
C SER A 507 -20.77 11.34 -12.48
N SER A 508 -21.41 12.06 -13.41
CA SER A 508 -22.22 11.47 -14.46
C SER A 508 -21.41 10.63 -15.45
N PHE A 509 -20.19 11.09 -15.78
CA PHE A 509 -19.24 10.33 -16.59
C PHE A 509 -18.75 9.08 -15.84
N CYS A 510 -18.51 9.21 -14.52
CA CYS A 510 -18.14 8.09 -13.66
C CYS A 510 -19.24 7.03 -13.61
N GLU A 511 -20.49 7.39 -13.31
CA GLU A 511 -21.65 6.49 -13.26
C GLU A 511 -21.79 5.69 -14.56
N THR A 512 -21.69 6.38 -15.69
CA THR A 512 -21.86 5.76 -17.03
C THR A 512 -20.76 4.76 -17.35
N HIS A 513 -19.49 5.07 -17.00
CA HIS A 513 -18.34 4.28 -17.46
C HIS A 513 -17.68 3.40 -16.39
N LEU A 514 -18.11 3.48 -15.13
CA LEU A 514 -17.60 2.62 -14.06
C LEU A 514 -17.73 1.11 -14.37
N PRO A 515 -18.82 0.61 -14.97
CA PRO A 515 -18.90 -0.78 -15.39
C PRO A 515 -17.81 -1.21 -16.37
N VAL A 516 -17.32 -0.29 -17.22
CA VAL A 516 -16.24 -0.55 -18.20
C VAL A 516 -14.95 -0.89 -17.46
N ILE A 517 -14.59 -0.11 -16.43
CA ILE A 517 -13.39 -0.33 -15.63
C ILE A 517 -13.43 -1.69 -14.93
N PHE A 518 -14.57 -2.05 -14.33
CA PHE A 518 -14.72 -3.38 -13.71
C PHE A 518 -14.69 -4.54 -14.70
N ARG A 519 -15.13 -4.33 -15.95
CA ARG A 519 -14.97 -5.32 -17.02
C ARG A 519 -13.50 -5.43 -17.45
N ALA A 520 -12.82 -4.29 -17.60
CA ALA A 520 -11.39 -4.25 -17.93
C ALA A 520 -10.55 -4.96 -16.84
N LEU A 521 -10.83 -4.70 -15.56
CA LEU A 521 -10.17 -5.38 -14.44
C LEU A 521 -10.42 -6.91 -14.46
N ALA A 522 -11.64 -7.34 -14.77
CA ALA A 522 -11.97 -8.77 -14.84
C ALA A 522 -11.36 -9.47 -16.05
N LYS A 523 -11.16 -8.76 -17.17
CA LYS A 523 -10.51 -9.27 -18.39
C LYS A 523 -8.99 -9.18 -18.32
N ALA A 524 -8.43 -8.39 -17.42
CA ALA A 524 -6.98 -8.14 -17.33
C ALA A 524 -6.20 -9.45 -17.17
N PRO A 525 -5.14 -9.66 -17.97
CA PRO A 525 -4.32 -10.85 -17.89
C PRO A 525 -3.68 -10.99 -16.49
N ALA A 526 -3.51 -12.22 -16.03
CA ALA A 526 -2.86 -12.49 -14.74
C ALA A 526 -1.40 -11.97 -14.69
N CYS A 527 -0.73 -11.88 -15.85
CA CYS A 527 0.62 -11.33 -15.97
C CYS A 527 0.66 -9.80 -15.83
N ASP A 528 -0.39 -9.05 -16.24
CA ASP A 528 -0.42 -7.59 -16.15
C ASP A 528 -0.81 -7.13 -14.74
N VAL A 529 0.15 -7.23 -13.84
CA VAL A 529 0.04 -6.79 -12.44
C VAL A 529 -0.14 -5.28 -12.34
N VAL A 530 0.52 -4.53 -13.24
CA VAL A 530 0.50 -3.05 -13.23
C VAL A 530 -0.90 -2.53 -13.54
N LEU A 531 -1.54 -3.06 -14.58
CA LEU A 531 -2.92 -2.69 -14.92
C LEU A 531 -3.88 -2.92 -13.75
N ARG A 532 -3.83 -4.12 -13.15
CA ARG A 532 -4.72 -4.47 -12.03
C ARG A 532 -4.47 -3.59 -10.80
N ALA A 533 -3.19 -3.40 -10.43
CA ALA A 533 -2.80 -2.59 -9.28
C ALA A 533 -3.22 -1.11 -9.46
N ASN A 534 -2.93 -0.51 -10.60
CA ASN A 534 -3.30 0.86 -10.92
C ASN A 534 -4.82 1.04 -10.97
N THR A 535 -5.54 0.07 -11.51
CA THR A 535 -7.01 0.10 -11.54
C THR A 535 -7.61 0.08 -10.13
N VAL A 536 -7.07 -0.75 -9.23
CA VAL A 536 -7.52 -0.81 -7.83
C VAL A 536 -7.25 0.52 -7.10
N ILE A 537 -6.09 1.13 -7.31
CA ILE A 537 -5.78 2.44 -6.73
C ILE A 537 -6.75 3.50 -7.26
N ALA A 538 -6.96 3.55 -8.57
CA ALA A 538 -7.89 4.49 -9.20
C ALA A 538 -9.34 4.30 -8.73
N LEU A 539 -9.79 3.04 -8.53
CA LEU A 539 -11.10 2.76 -7.93
C LEU A 539 -11.20 3.29 -6.49
N GLY A 540 -10.09 3.28 -5.75
CA GLY A 540 -10.00 3.91 -4.43
C GLY A 540 -10.21 5.43 -4.49
N ASP A 541 -9.56 6.09 -5.43
CA ASP A 541 -9.71 7.53 -5.66
C ASP A 541 -11.14 7.89 -6.08
N LEU A 542 -11.74 7.07 -6.95
CA LEU A 542 -13.15 7.23 -7.34
C LEU A 542 -14.10 7.01 -6.17
N ALA A 543 -13.85 6.01 -5.33
CA ALA A 543 -14.65 5.75 -4.13
C ALA A 543 -14.54 6.88 -3.09
N PHE A 544 -13.37 7.53 -3.00
CA PHE A 544 -13.19 8.72 -2.17
C PHE A 544 -13.98 9.91 -2.70
N ARG A 545 -13.98 10.13 -4.01
CA ARG A 545 -14.63 11.27 -4.65
C ARG A 545 -16.15 11.06 -4.83
N PHE A 546 -16.56 9.88 -5.26
CA PHE A 546 -17.94 9.52 -5.56
C PHE A 546 -18.35 8.21 -4.85
N PRO A 547 -18.46 8.23 -3.52
CA PRO A 547 -18.69 7.00 -2.74
C PRO A 547 -20.00 6.30 -3.11
N ASN A 548 -21.03 7.04 -3.43
CA ASN A 548 -22.33 6.48 -3.78
C ASN A 548 -22.31 5.69 -5.11
N GLU A 549 -21.53 6.16 -6.09
CA GLU A 549 -21.39 5.51 -7.39
C GLU A 549 -20.62 4.19 -7.28
N VAL A 550 -19.60 4.15 -6.40
CA VAL A 550 -18.75 2.99 -6.22
C VAL A 550 -19.33 1.97 -5.22
N GLU A 551 -20.21 2.39 -4.27
CA GLU A 551 -20.78 1.50 -3.24
C GLU A 551 -21.37 0.19 -3.81
N PRO A 552 -22.12 0.17 -4.94
CA PRO A 552 -22.67 -1.07 -5.52
C PRO A 552 -21.58 -2.07 -5.96
N TYR A 553 -20.38 -1.58 -6.28
CA TYR A 553 -19.27 -2.39 -6.79
C TYR A 553 -18.26 -2.79 -5.71
N THR A 554 -18.45 -2.34 -4.47
CA THR A 554 -17.57 -2.64 -3.34
C THR A 554 -17.25 -4.15 -3.19
N PRO A 555 -18.18 -5.10 -3.38
CA PRO A 555 -17.84 -6.52 -3.31
C PRO A 555 -16.77 -6.96 -4.32
N ARG A 556 -16.74 -6.36 -5.50
CA ARG A 556 -15.72 -6.64 -6.52
C ARG A 556 -14.34 -6.09 -6.11
N LEU A 557 -14.32 -4.95 -5.44
CA LEU A 557 -13.09 -4.39 -4.89
C LEU A 557 -12.51 -5.29 -3.79
N TYR A 558 -13.36 -5.79 -2.88
CA TYR A 558 -12.92 -6.78 -1.87
C TYR A 558 -12.41 -8.08 -2.49
N ALA A 559 -12.97 -8.52 -3.63
CA ALA A 559 -12.50 -9.72 -4.31
C ALA A 559 -11.04 -9.63 -4.77
N CYS A 560 -10.51 -8.41 -5.00
CA CYS A 560 -9.10 -8.18 -5.34
C CYS A 560 -8.14 -8.50 -4.18
N LEU A 561 -8.63 -8.68 -2.94
CA LEU A 561 -7.82 -9.22 -1.83
C LEU A 561 -7.40 -10.68 -2.04
N ARG A 562 -8.03 -11.39 -2.97
CA ARG A 562 -7.70 -12.78 -3.35
C ARG A 562 -6.88 -12.86 -4.63
N ASP A 563 -6.38 -11.73 -5.14
CA ASP A 563 -5.56 -11.72 -6.35
C ASP A 563 -4.29 -12.56 -6.16
N SER A 564 -3.84 -13.22 -7.23
CA SER A 564 -2.61 -14.01 -7.23
C SER A 564 -1.38 -13.16 -6.92
N SER A 565 -1.37 -11.89 -7.35
CA SER A 565 -0.26 -10.96 -7.13
C SER A 565 -0.32 -10.33 -5.74
N THR A 566 0.76 -10.45 -4.99
CA THR A 566 0.96 -9.78 -3.69
C THR A 566 0.84 -8.26 -3.80
N THR A 567 1.32 -7.68 -4.91
CA THR A 567 1.23 -6.24 -5.16
C THR A 567 -0.21 -5.77 -5.23
N VAL A 568 -1.07 -6.48 -5.98
CA VAL A 568 -2.49 -6.15 -6.10
C VAL A 568 -3.19 -6.29 -4.75
N ARG A 569 -2.96 -7.40 -4.02
CA ARG A 569 -3.54 -7.61 -2.68
C ARG A 569 -3.14 -6.50 -1.72
N ARG A 570 -1.85 -6.09 -1.73
CA ARG A 570 -1.30 -5.02 -0.89
C ARG A 570 -1.97 -3.68 -1.17
N HIS A 571 -2.07 -3.27 -2.44
CA HIS A 571 -2.74 -2.03 -2.82
C HIS A 571 -4.23 -2.07 -2.50
N THR A 572 -4.90 -3.20 -2.74
CA THR A 572 -6.32 -3.36 -2.38
C THR A 572 -6.55 -3.18 -0.88
N LEU A 573 -5.75 -3.81 -0.04
CA LEU A 573 -5.88 -3.68 1.41
C LEU A 573 -5.59 -2.25 1.88
N MET A 574 -4.59 -1.59 1.29
CA MET A 574 -4.25 -0.20 1.59
C MET A 574 -5.41 0.75 1.23
N VAL A 575 -5.97 0.61 0.03
CA VAL A 575 -7.13 1.39 -0.44
C VAL A 575 -8.33 1.16 0.47
N LEU A 576 -8.69 -0.09 0.75
CA LEU A 576 -9.81 -0.41 1.65
C LEU A 576 -9.59 0.12 3.06
N THR A 577 -8.37 0.03 3.59
CA THR A 577 -8.00 0.59 4.90
C THR A 577 -8.23 2.09 4.92
N HIS A 578 -7.78 2.80 3.89
CA HIS A 578 -7.97 4.24 3.78
C HIS A 578 -9.46 4.62 3.71
N LEU A 579 -10.23 3.96 2.85
CA LEU A 579 -11.66 4.22 2.68
C LEU A 579 -12.47 3.92 3.95
N ILE A 580 -12.17 2.82 4.65
CA ILE A 580 -12.85 2.42 5.89
C ILE A 580 -12.50 3.37 7.04
N LEU A 581 -11.23 3.74 7.20
CA LEU A 581 -10.81 4.63 8.28
C LEU A 581 -11.32 6.07 8.10
N ASN A 582 -11.61 6.48 6.87
CA ASN A 582 -12.21 7.79 6.56
C ASN A 582 -13.75 7.74 6.42
N ASP A 583 -14.39 6.63 6.78
CA ASP A 583 -15.85 6.43 6.74
C ASP A 583 -16.48 6.59 5.33
N MET A 584 -15.68 6.46 4.27
CA MET A 584 -16.13 6.56 2.88
C MET A 584 -16.84 5.28 2.42
N VAL A 585 -16.47 4.14 2.99
CA VAL A 585 -17.11 2.84 2.72
C VAL A 585 -17.59 2.24 4.02
N LYS A 586 -18.85 1.84 4.06
CA LYS A 586 -19.44 1.15 5.21
C LYS A 586 -18.88 -0.25 5.32
N VAL A 587 -18.40 -0.57 6.51
CA VAL A 587 -17.92 -1.91 6.84
C VAL A 587 -19.11 -2.84 6.96
N LYS A 588 -19.34 -3.69 5.97
CA LYS A 588 -20.40 -4.71 5.93
C LYS A 588 -19.77 -6.10 5.79
N GLY A 589 -20.58 -7.10 5.49
CA GLY A 589 -20.24 -8.53 5.46
C GLY A 589 -18.93 -8.97 4.79
N GLN A 590 -18.29 -8.15 3.94
CA GLN A 590 -17.03 -8.51 3.28
C GLN A 590 -15.78 -8.37 4.16
N VAL A 591 -15.92 -7.95 5.42
CA VAL A 591 -14.78 -7.79 6.36
C VAL A 591 -14.06 -9.11 6.63
N CYS A 592 -14.71 -10.23 6.42
CA CYS A 592 -14.06 -11.54 6.49
C CYS A 592 -12.87 -11.65 5.52
N GLU A 593 -12.91 -11.00 4.36
CA GLU A 593 -11.80 -10.97 3.40
C GLU A 593 -10.58 -10.26 4.00
N ILE A 594 -10.80 -9.16 4.72
CA ILE A 594 -9.72 -8.46 5.44
C ILE A 594 -9.20 -9.30 6.61
N ALA A 595 -10.10 -10.04 7.30
CA ALA A 595 -9.69 -10.93 8.38
C ALA A 595 -8.79 -12.08 7.87
N LEU A 596 -9.02 -12.58 6.66
CA LEU A 596 -8.15 -13.56 6.00
C LEU A 596 -6.75 -13.00 5.75
N CYS A 597 -6.63 -11.71 5.45
CA CYS A 597 -5.34 -11.05 5.26
C CYS A 597 -4.43 -11.07 6.50
N LEU A 598 -4.97 -11.35 7.71
CA LEU A 598 -4.17 -11.59 8.92
C LEU A 598 -3.25 -12.81 8.81
N LYS A 599 -3.50 -13.69 7.84
CA LYS A 599 -2.76 -14.92 7.56
C LYS A 599 -2.17 -14.96 6.15
N ASP A 600 -2.11 -13.82 5.47
CA ASP A 600 -1.45 -13.71 4.16
C ASP A 600 0.05 -14.06 4.27
N ASP A 601 0.64 -14.56 3.20
CA ASP A 601 2.07 -14.89 3.14
C ASP A 601 2.96 -13.64 3.28
N ASP A 602 2.46 -12.48 2.82
CA ASP A 602 3.19 -11.22 2.89
C ASP A 602 3.05 -10.54 4.26
N GLN A 603 4.21 -10.21 4.87
CA GLN A 603 4.26 -9.58 6.19
C GLN A 603 3.55 -8.22 6.22
N ARG A 604 3.71 -7.40 5.16
CA ARG A 604 3.13 -6.04 5.11
C ARG A 604 1.61 -6.10 5.02
N ILE A 605 1.06 -7.10 4.31
CA ILE A 605 -0.40 -7.33 4.26
C ILE A 605 -0.91 -7.71 5.64
N ARG A 606 -0.22 -8.63 6.34
CA ARG A 606 -0.59 -9.01 7.72
C ARG A 606 -0.60 -7.81 8.65
N ASP A 607 0.46 -6.98 8.60
CA ASP A 607 0.61 -5.83 9.49
C ASP A 607 -0.38 -4.71 9.17
N THR A 608 -0.68 -4.46 7.90
CA THR A 608 -1.71 -3.49 7.49
C THR A 608 -3.10 -3.94 7.96
N SER A 609 -3.42 -5.24 7.85
CA SER A 609 -4.68 -5.80 8.36
C SER A 609 -4.78 -5.67 9.89
N ARG A 610 -3.69 -5.95 10.62
CA ARG A 610 -3.61 -5.75 12.08
C ARG A 610 -3.84 -4.30 12.46
N LEU A 611 -3.18 -3.38 11.75
CA LEU A 611 -3.33 -1.94 11.96
C LEU A 611 -4.78 -1.51 11.77
N LEU A 612 -5.44 -1.93 10.70
CA LEU A 612 -6.85 -1.61 10.45
C LEU A 612 -7.75 -2.04 11.60
N PHE A 613 -7.67 -3.30 12.04
CA PHE A 613 -8.49 -3.77 13.16
C PHE A 613 -8.15 -3.07 14.48
N HIS A 614 -6.88 -2.72 14.68
CA HIS A 614 -6.46 -1.96 15.85
C HIS A 614 -7.08 -0.56 15.85
N GLU A 615 -7.01 0.18 14.75
CA GLU A 615 -7.61 1.51 14.63
C GLU A 615 -9.14 1.47 14.73
N LEU A 616 -9.79 0.48 14.14
CA LEU A 616 -11.23 0.28 14.32
C LEU A 616 -11.60 0.02 15.79
N SER A 617 -10.77 -0.74 16.52
CA SER A 617 -11.04 -1.04 17.94
C SER A 617 -10.93 0.17 18.87
N LYS A 618 -10.14 1.19 18.48
CA LYS A 618 -9.98 2.44 19.24
C LYS A 618 -11.19 3.37 19.14
N ARG A 619 -12.01 3.22 18.09
CA ARG A 619 -13.20 4.06 17.92
C ARG A 619 -14.19 3.85 19.06
N SER A 620 -14.94 4.89 19.42
CA SER A 620 -15.82 4.93 20.59
C SER A 620 -16.80 3.75 20.68
N ASN A 621 -17.33 3.28 19.56
CA ASN A 621 -18.32 2.18 19.50
C ASN A 621 -17.68 0.81 19.26
N ASN A 622 -16.34 0.71 19.18
CA ASN A 622 -15.63 -0.51 18.82
C ASN A 622 -16.35 -1.30 17.68
N PRO A 623 -16.24 -0.84 16.44
CA PRO A 623 -16.92 -1.49 15.31
C PRO A 623 -16.57 -2.98 15.15
N VAL A 624 -15.36 -3.39 15.58
CA VAL A 624 -14.92 -4.79 15.54
C VAL A 624 -15.91 -5.69 16.28
N TYR A 625 -16.42 -5.26 17.45
CA TYR A 625 -17.42 -6.01 18.20
C TYR A 625 -18.69 -6.28 17.38
N ASN A 626 -19.15 -5.29 16.62
CA ASN A 626 -20.37 -5.43 15.83
C ASN A 626 -20.17 -6.36 14.61
N LEU A 627 -18.95 -6.44 14.11
CA LEU A 627 -18.58 -7.23 12.93
C LEU A 627 -18.27 -8.70 13.26
N LEU A 628 -17.82 -8.97 14.49
CA LEU A 628 -17.40 -10.31 14.90
C LEU A 628 -18.40 -11.43 14.62
N PRO A 629 -19.71 -11.29 14.92
CA PRO A 629 -20.66 -12.36 14.65
C PRO A 629 -20.75 -12.71 13.16
N ASP A 630 -20.58 -11.73 12.29
CA ASP A 630 -20.63 -11.95 10.83
C ASP A 630 -19.31 -12.53 10.33
N ILE A 631 -18.19 -12.05 10.82
CA ILE A 631 -16.86 -12.60 10.52
C ILE A 631 -16.80 -14.09 10.91
N ILE A 632 -17.22 -14.45 12.14
CA ILE A 632 -17.25 -15.83 12.61
C ILE A 632 -18.09 -16.69 11.67
N SER A 633 -19.30 -16.23 11.32
CA SER A 633 -20.21 -17.01 10.47
C SER A 633 -19.66 -17.23 9.06
N GLN A 634 -19.01 -16.22 8.49
CA GLN A 634 -18.48 -16.30 7.13
C GLN A 634 -17.18 -17.12 7.09
N LEU A 635 -16.27 -16.90 8.03
CA LEU A 635 -15.03 -17.66 8.12
C LEU A 635 -15.27 -19.15 8.38
N SER A 636 -16.27 -19.52 9.18
CA SER A 636 -16.63 -20.90 9.43
C SER A 636 -17.32 -21.60 8.24
N GLN A 637 -17.81 -20.85 7.24
CA GLN A 637 -18.35 -21.40 5.99
C GLN A 637 -17.26 -21.64 4.93
N ILE A 638 -16.14 -20.95 5.04
CA ILE A 638 -15.01 -21.08 4.12
C ILE A 638 -14.12 -22.23 4.62
N SER A 639 -13.62 -23.08 3.71
CA SER A 639 -12.70 -24.17 4.06
C SER A 639 -11.31 -23.60 4.37
N ILE A 640 -11.10 -23.17 5.62
CA ILE A 640 -9.83 -22.65 6.14
C ILE A 640 -9.21 -23.68 7.08
N ALA A 641 -7.88 -23.72 7.19
CA ALA A 641 -7.20 -24.50 8.18
C ALA A 641 -7.63 -24.11 9.60
N LYS A 642 -7.89 -25.09 10.47
CA LYS A 642 -8.36 -24.82 11.85
C LYS A 642 -7.43 -23.89 12.63
N ASP A 643 -6.13 -23.99 12.42
CA ASP A 643 -5.14 -23.17 13.11
C ASP A 643 -5.14 -21.73 12.63
N ASP A 644 -5.41 -21.49 11.34
CA ASP A 644 -5.55 -20.14 10.79
C ASP A 644 -6.82 -19.48 11.30
N PHE A 645 -7.95 -20.18 11.29
CA PHE A 645 -9.17 -19.69 11.90
C PHE A 645 -8.97 -19.33 13.37
N ARG A 646 -8.35 -20.22 14.16
CA ARG A 646 -8.05 -19.99 15.58
C ARG A 646 -7.14 -18.78 15.78
N GLY A 647 -6.11 -18.62 14.95
CA GLY A 647 -5.19 -17.49 14.99
C GLY A 647 -5.88 -16.16 14.70
N ILE A 648 -6.72 -16.10 13.66
CA ILE A 648 -7.52 -14.91 13.30
C ILE A 648 -8.48 -14.55 14.45
N MET A 649 -9.24 -15.54 14.93
CA MET A 649 -10.25 -15.30 15.95
C MET A 649 -9.64 -14.93 17.31
N SER A 650 -8.53 -15.54 17.69
CA SER A 650 -7.81 -15.18 18.93
C SER A 650 -7.36 -13.71 18.90
N PHE A 651 -6.87 -13.24 17.74
CA PHE A 651 -6.46 -11.85 17.56
C PHE A 651 -7.67 -10.89 17.65
N LEU A 652 -8.75 -11.15 16.92
CA LEU A 652 -9.91 -10.28 16.86
C LEU A 652 -10.68 -10.23 18.19
N LEU A 653 -10.85 -11.37 18.87
CA LEU A 653 -11.53 -11.46 20.18
C LEU A 653 -10.73 -10.74 21.27
N GLY A 654 -9.42 -10.62 21.13
CA GLY A 654 -8.55 -9.84 22.02
C GLY A 654 -8.94 -8.36 22.15
N TYR A 655 -9.66 -7.80 21.18
CA TYR A 655 -10.17 -6.43 21.24
C TYR A 655 -11.45 -6.26 22.06
N ILE A 656 -12.09 -7.35 22.49
CA ILE A 656 -13.30 -7.31 23.31
C ILE A 656 -12.92 -7.23 24.79
N LYS A 657 -12.82 -6.01 25.31
CA LYS A 657 -12.38 -5.75 26.70
C LYS A 657 -13.56 -5.58 27.67
N LYS A 658 -14.73 -5.10 27.19
CA LYS A 658 -15.90 -4.78 28.03
C LYS A 658 -16.70 -6.05 28.36
N GLU A 659 -16.97 -6.31 29.63
CA GLU A 659 -17.72 -7.50 30.09
C GLU A 659 -19.09 -7.62 29.44
N ARG A 660 -19.85 -6.53 29.37
CA ARG A 660 -21.16 -6.52 28.72
C ARG A 660 -21.12 -6.93 27.24
N GLN A 661 -20.03 -6.58 26.51
CA GLN A 661 -19.84 -6.99 25.11
C GLN A 661 -19.58 -8.50 25.02
N ASN A 662 -18.81 -9.07 25.98
CA ASN A 662 -18.58 -10.52 26.05
C ASN A 662 -19.90 -11.26 26.31
N GLU A 663 -20.71 -10.81 27.27
CA GLU A 663 -22.02 -11.39 27.58
C GLU A 663 -22.94 -11.43 26.35
N MET A 664 -23.11 -10.27 25.70
CA MET A 664 -23.96 -10.15 24.52
C MET A 664 -23.43 -10.95 23.32
N LEU A 665 -22.12 -11.10 23.19
CA LEU A 665 -21.52 -11.88 22.09
C LEU A 665 -21.75 -13.37 22.33
N ILE A 666 -21.59 -13.86 23.56
CA ILE A 666 -21.89 -15.25 23.94
C ILE A 666 -23.36 -15.59 23.62
N ASP A 667 -24.29 -14.73 24.01
CA ASP A 667 -25.71 -14.94 23.70
C ASP A 667 -25.96 -15.01 22.17
N LYS A 668 -25.41 -14.05 21.41
CA LYS A 668 -25.53 -14.06 19.93
C LYS A 668 -24.93 -15.32 19.31
N LEU A 669 -23.83 -15.83 19.82
CA LEU A 669 -23.17 -17.05 19.33
C LEU A 669 -24.02 -18.29 19.69
N CYS A 670 -24.62 -18.36 20.90
CA CYS A 670 -25.55 -19.41 21.25
C CYS A 670 -26.76 -19.47 20.29
N GLN A 671 -27.35 -18.31 19.98
CA GLN A 671 -28.51 -18.22 19.07
C GLN A 671 -28.17 -18.60 17.62
N ARG A 672 -26.89 -18.59 17.25
CA ARG A 672 -26.43 -19.03 15.90
C ARG A 672 -26.25 -20.53 15.78
N PHE A 673 -26.06 -21.24 16.89
CA PHE A 673 -25.83 -22.70 16.90
C PHE A 673 -26.81 -23.52 16.07
N PRO A 674 -28.15 -23.29 16.19
CA PRO A 674 -29.13 -24.03 15.38
C PRO A 674 -29.04 -23.75 13.88
N LYS A 675 -28.43 -22.61 13.51
CA LYS A 675 -28.30 -22.17 12.09
C LYS A 675 -27.07 -22.77 11.41
N CYS A 676 -26.18 -23.41 12.15
CA CYS A 676 -24.96 -24.00 11.62
C CYS A 676 -25.27 -25.35 10.94
N SER A 677 -24.86 -25.47 9.68
CA SER A 677 -25.10 -26.66 8.86
C SER A 677 -24.11 -27.79 9.13
N SER A 678 -22.88 -27.50 9.61
CA SER A 678 -21.84 -28.49 9.87
C SER A 678 -21.40 -28.51 11.33
N ILE A 679 -20.87 -29.65 11.77
CA ILE A 679 -20.31 -29.84 13.10
C ILE A 679 -19.04 -28.99 13.27
N SER A 680 -18.23 -28.87 12.20
CA SER A 680 -17.05 -28.02 12.22
C SER A 680 -17.38 -26.55 12.54
N GLN A 681 -18.43 -26.00 11.93
CA GLN A 681 -18.92 -24.64 12.25
C GLN A 681 -19.33 -24.49 13.73
N LYS A 682 -19.96 -25.54 14.32
CA LYS A 682 -20.32 -25.56 15.73
C LYS A 682 -19.08 -25.60 16.63
N ALA A 683 -18.05 -26.34 16.24
CA ALA A 683 -16.78 -26.37 16.93
C ALA A 683 -16.04 -25.03 16.86
N ASP A 684 -16.09 -24.33 15.73
CA ASP A 684 -15.50 -22.99 15.56
C ASP A 684 -16.20 -21.95 16.44
N ILE A 685 -17.54 -21.98 16.50
CA ILE A 685 -18.30 -21.09 17.38
C ILE A 685 -17.96 -21.35 18.84
N THR A 686 -17.89 -22.62 19.27
CA THR A 686 -17.54 -22.97 20.67
C THR A 686 -16.10 -22.60 21.00
N TYR A 687 -15.17 -22.71 20.05
CA TYR A 687 -13.82 -22.17 20.23
C TYR A 687 -13.85 -20.66 20.50
N CYS A 688 -14.60 -19.90 19.69
CA CYS A 688 -14.74 -18.45 19.90
C CYS A 688 -15.33 -18.12 21.28
N MET A 689 -16.37 -18.86 21.74
CA MET A 689 -16.92 -18.69 23.08
C MET A 689 -15.88 -18.98 24.18
N ALA A 690 -15.05 -20.00 23.98
CA ALA A 690 -14.01 -20.38 24.94
C ALA A 690 -12.87 -19.36 25.05
N GLN A 691 -12.65 -18.51 24.04
CA GLN A 691 -11.66 -17.41 24.08
C GLN A 691 -12.17 -16.16 24.79
N LEU A 692 -13.48 -15.98 24.91
CA LEU A 692 -14.08 -14.82 25.58
C LEU A 692 -13.88 -14.87 27.10
N LYS A 693 -13.85 -13.69 27.73
CA LYS A 693 -13.87 -13.59 29.19
C LYS A 693 -15.26 -13.91 29.70
N VAL A 694 -15.33 -14.92 30.56
CA VAL A 694 -16.58 -15.44 31.12
C VAL A 694 -16.79 -14.85 32.50
N ASN A 695 -17.99 -14.33 32.76
CA ASN A 695 -18.46 -13.89 34.07
C ASN A 695 -19.71 -14.67 34.48
N GLU A 696 -20.23 -14.42 35.69
CA GLU A 696 -21.40 -15.11 36.24
C GLU A 696 -22.64 -15.05 35.32
N ARG A 697 -22.88 -13.88 34.68
CA ARG A 697 -24.01 -13.71 33.74
C ARG A 697 -23.84 -14.51 32.47
N SER A 698 -22.61 -14.53 31.93
CA SER A 698 -22.27 -15.34 30.73
C SER A 698 -22.49 -16.81 31.01
N ILE A 699 -22.16 -17.31 32.22
CA ILE A 699 -22.35 -18.69 32.59
C ILE A 699 -23.85 -19.02 32.69
N LYS A 700 -24.65 -18.16 33.34
CA LYS A 700 -26.10 -18.34 33.40
C LYS A 700 -26.70 -18.36 31.98
N CYS A 701 -26.29 -17.44 31.10
CA CYS A 701 -26.71 -17.42 29.72
C CYS A 701 -26.38 -18.73 28.97
N LEU A 702 -25.18 -19.28 29.19
CA LEU A 702 -24.81 -20.57 28.61
C LEU A 702 -25.67 -21.72 29.15
N MET A 703 -25.95 -21.74 30.43
CA MET A 703 -26.80 -22.76 31.06
C MET A 703 -28.25 -22.67 30.60
N ASP A 704 -28.81 -21.47 30.49
CA ASP A 704 -30.17 -21.24 29.97
C ASP A 704 -30.35 -21.67 28.52
N ASN A 705 -29.31 -21.44 27.69
CA ASN A 705 -29.25 -21.79 26.28
C ASN A 705 -28.81 -23.24 26.00
N PHE A 706 -28.71 -24.12 27.02
CA PHE A 706 -28.26 -25.50 26.88
C PHE A 706 -28.96 -26.29 25.77
N LYS A 707 -30.24 -26.06 25.59
CA LYS A 707 -31.06 -26.72 24.57
C LYS A 707 -30.59 -26.45 23.13
N LEU A 708 -29.92 -25.33 22.89
CA LEU A 708 -29.48 -24.93 21.55
C LEU A 708 -28.24 -25.68 21.07
N TYR A 709 -27.38 -26.14 21.98
CA TYR A 709 -26.11 -26.79 21.64
C TYR A 709 -25.97 -28.22 22.13
N LYS A 710 -26.93 -28.75 22.90
CA LYS A 710 -26.86 -30.13 23.44
C LYS A 710 -26.63 -31.19 22.38
N ASP A 711 -27.26 -31.04 21.22
CA ASP A 711 -27.16 -32.00 20.11
C ASP A 711 -25.81 -31.99 19.39
N ALA A 712 -24.92 -31.08 19.72
CA ALA A 712 -23.56 -30.99 19.16
C ALA A 712 -22.49 -31.50 20.11
N LEU A 713 -22.84 -31.83 21.37
CA LEU A 713 -21.90 -32.22 22.40
C LEU A 713 -21.22 -33.59 22.18
N PHE A 714 -21.75 -34.41 21.27
CA PHE A 714 -21.11 -35.65 20.85
C PHE A 714 -19.78 -35.45 20.14
N ASP A 715 -19.51 -34.24 19.63
CA ASP A 715 -18.23 -33.87 19.02
C ASP A 715 -17.20 -33.54 20.11
N GLU A 716 -16.02 -34.12 20.00
CA GLU A 716 -14.98 -34.00 21.02
C GLU A 716 -14.42 -32.58 21.14
N ASP A 717 -14.28 -31.86 20.00
CA ASP A 717 -13.82 -30.47 19.99
C ASP A 717 -14.83 -29.56 20.70
N VAL A 718 -16.13 -29.71 20.38
CA VAL A 718 -17.21 -28.95 21.04
C VAL A 718 -17.22 -29.19 22.54
N LYS A 719 -17.18 -30.48 22.97
CA LYS A 719 -17.13 -30.88 24.38
C LYS A 719 -15.93 -30.24 25.08
N ARG A 720 -14.74 -30.38 24.49
CA ARG A 720 -13.49 -29.86 25.04
C ARG A 720 -13.54 -28.34 25.27
N HIS A 721 -14.12 -27.58 24.32
CA HIS A 721 -14.24 -26.13 24.44
C HIS A 721 -15.20 -25.73 25.58
N PHE A 722 -16.34 -26.40 25.73
CA PHE A 722 -17.23 -26.15 26.87
C PHE A 722 -16.60 -26.51 28.23
N LEU A 723 -15.87 -27.64 28.32
CA LEU A 723 -15.11 -28.00 29.52
C LEU A 723 -14.03 -26.97 29.85
N SER A 724 -13.39 -26.38 28.81
CA SER A 724 -12.44 -25.28 28.99
C SER A 724 -13.10 -24.05 29.60
N ILE A 725 -14.32 -23.69 29.15
CA ILE A 725 -15.11 -22.59 29.72
C ILE A 725 -15.41 -22.87 31.20
N ILE A 726 -15.87 -24.08 31.56
CA ILE A 726 -16.17 -24.49 32.92
C ILE A 726 -14.93 -24.42 33.80
N THR A 727 -13.80 -24.92 33.33
CA THR A 727 -12.52 -24.88 34.07
C THR A 727 -12.07 -23.45 34.34
N LYS A 728 -12.20 -22.54 33.35
CA LYS A 728 -11.94 -21.09 33.55
C LYS A 728 -12.91 -20.48 34.55
N ALA A 729 -14.19 -20.85 34.48
CA ALA A 729 -15.24 -20.34 35.33
C ALA A 729 -15.06 -20.81 36.80
N LYS A 730 -14.68 -22.08 37.03
CA LYS A 730 -14.42 -22.64 38.36
C LYS A 730 -13.30 -21.89 39.11
N LYS A 731 -12.31 -21.37 38.39
CA LYS A 731 -11.19 -20.59 38.95
C LYS A 731 -11.63 -19.20 39.47
N LEU A 732 -12.67 -18.63 38.86
CA LEU A 732 -13.12 -17.25 39.13
C LEU A 732 -14.39 -17.15 39.98
N SER A 733 -15.13 -18.26 40.19
CA SER A 733 -16.49 -18.25 40.76
C SER A 733 -16.55 -18.39 42.28
N LYS A 734 -17.63 -17.83 42.82
CA LYS A 734 -18.03 -17.98 44.25
C LYS A 734 -18.49 -19.42 44.55
N PRO A 735 -18.49 -19.88 45.84
CA PRO A 735 -18.85 -21.25 46.20
C PRO A 735 -20.20 -21.72 45.66
N GLU A 736 -21.23 -20.86 45.72
CA GLU A 736 -22.59 -21.16 45.24
C GLU A 736 -22.64 -21.46 43.72
N LEU A 737 -21.86 -20.74 42.95
CA LEU A 737 -21.80 -20.95 41.52
C LEU A 737 -21.01 -22.23 41.14
N LYS A 738 -20.10 -22.66 42.00
CA LYS A 738 -19.34 -23.90 41.79
C LYS A 738 -20.21 -25.12 41.71
N GLN A 739 -21.21 -25.22 42.57
CA GLN A 739 -22.16 -26.32 42.56
C GLN A 739 -22.98 -26.35 41.27
N SER A 740 -23.48 -25.19 40.82
CA SER A 740 -24.20 -25.10 39.55
C SER A 740 -23.31 -25.44 38.34
N LEU A 741 -22.00 -25.12 38.39
CA LEU A 741 -21.03 -25.47 37.38
C LEU A 741 -20.75 -26.99 37.33
N GLU A 742 -20.73 -27.66 38.51
CA GLU A 742 -20.56 -29.13 38.56
C GLU A 742 -21.80 -29.84 38.04
N GLU A 743 -22.98 -29.36 38.34
CA GLU A 743 -24.24 -29.87 37.76
C GLU A 743 -24.27 -29.69 36.25
N TRP A 744 -23.80 -28.53 35.74
CA TRP A 744 -23.74 -28.28 34.32
C TRP A 744 -22.72 -29.15 33.64
N GLU A 745 -21.53 -29.37 34.23
CA GLU A 745 -20.50 -30.27 33.71
C GLU A 745 -21.02 -31.71 33.64
N SER A 746 -21.74 -32.16 34.66
CA SER A 746 -22.37 -33.50 34.65
C SER A 746 -23.37 -33.65 33.52
N LYS A 747 -24.26 -32.66 33.33
CA LYS A 747 -25.22 -32.61 32.21
C LYS A 747 -24.53 -32.60 30.84
N LEU A 748 -23.42 -31.90 30.69
CA LEU A 748 -22.66 -31.87 29.47
C LEU A 748 -22.05 -33.26 29.13
N ASN A 749 -21.47 -33.94 30.12
CA ASN A 749 -20.89 -35.25 29.95
C ASN A 749 -21.97 -36.30 29.62
N GLU A 750 -23.08 -36.27 30.32
CA GLU A 750 -24.23 -37.18 30.08
C GLU A 750 -24.78 -37.04 28.66
N GLN A 751 -25.00 -35.77 28.19
CA GLN A 751 -25.49 -35.52 26.85
C GLN A 751 -24.47 -35.83 25.77
N ALA A 752 -23.18 -35.72 26.05
CA ALA A 752 -22.13 -36.12 25.14
C ALA A 752 -22.11 -37.64 24.95
N GLU A 753 -22.25 -38.39 26.01
CA GLU A 753 -22.33 -39.87 25.97
C GLU A 753 -23.56 -40.36 25.22
N LEU A 754 -24.73 -39.83 25.54
CA LEU A 754 -25.98 -40.10 24.81
C LEU A 754 -25.90 -39.75 23.33
N GLY A 755 -25.26 -38.62 23.00
CA GLY A 755 -25.01 -38.17 21.62
C GLY A 755 -24.09 -39.13 20.85
N MET A 756 -23.04 -39.64 21.48
CA MET A 756 -22.13 -40.62 20.92
C MET A 756 -22.82 -41.95 20.65
N GLU A 757 -23.64 -42.44 21.63
CA GLU A 757 -24.41 -43.66 21.45
C GLU A 757 -25.41 -43.54 20.28
N ASN A 758 -26.12 -42.44 20.18
CA ASN A 758 -27.04 -42.17 19.10
C ASN A 758 -26.34 -42.08 17.72
N LYS A 759 -25.13 -41.50 17.68
CA LYS A 759 -24.32 -41.46 16.46
C LYS A 759 -23.89 -42.88 16.02
N LEU A 760 -23.35 -43.65 16.95
CA LEU A 760 -22.94 -45.05 16.69
C LEU A 760 -24.12 -45.92 16.27
N ALA A 761 -25.31 -45.74 16.87
CA ALA A 761 -26.52 -46.39 16.46
C ALA A 761 -26.98 -45.99 15.05
N GLY A 762 -26.87 -44.72 14.72
CA GLY A 762 -27.17 -44.17 13.39
C GLY A 762 -26.19 -44.72 12.31
N GLU A 763 -24.90 -44.79 12.59
CA GLU A 763 -23.88 -45.31 11.71
C GLU A 763 -24.13 -46.82 11.43
N LYS A 764 -24.40 -47.62 12.49
CA LYS A 764 -24.77 -49.04 12.34
C LYS A 764 -26.04 -49.21 11.53
N ALA A 765 -27.06 -48.37 11.72
CA ALA A 765 -28.29 -48.38 10.95
C ALA A 765 -28.07 -48.00 9.46
N ALA A 766 -27.17 -47.04 9.19
CA ALA A 766 -26.80 -46.64 7.83
C ALA A 766 -25.98 -47.72 7.13
N GLU A 767 -25.05 -48.36 7.83
CA GLU A 767 -24.32 -49.54 7.31
C GLU A 767 -25.24 -50.72 7.03
N ALA A 768 -26.21 -50.98 7.92
CA ALA A 768 -27.21 -52.04 7.71
C ALA A 768 -28.10 -51.75 6.48
N LYS A 769 -28.52 -50.48 6.26
CA LYS A 769 -29.25 -50.05 5.06
C LYS A 769 -28.38 -50.14 3.81
N ALA A 770 -27.12 -49.79 3.86
CA ALA A 770 -26.19 -49.90 2.74
C ALA A 770 -25.93 -51.35 2.37
N LEU A 771 -25.82 -52.25 3.36
CA LEU A 771 -25.72 -53.70 3.13
C LEU A 771 -26.99 -54.30 2.58
N ALA A 772 -28.17 -53.82 3.03
CA ALA A 772 -29.46 -54.27 2.51
C ALA A 772 -29.68 -53.79 1.06
N SER A 773 -29.27 -52.59 0.71
CA SER A 773 -29.30 -52.05 -0.66
C SER A 773 -28.35 -52.77 -1.61
N LYS A 774 -27.16 -53.16 -1.15
CA LYS A 774 -26.22 -54.03 -1.91
C LYS A 774 -26.76 -55.43 -2.09
N ARG A 775 -27.52 -55.98 -1.13
CA ARG A 775 -28.18 -57.29 -1.25
C ARG A 775 -29.35 -57.25 -2.24
N THR A 776 -30.13 -56.15 -2.28
CA THR A 776 -31.22 -55.95 -3.24
C THR A 776 -30.70 -55.70 -4.65
N SER A 777 -29.58 -54.97 -4.82
CA SER A 777 -28.95 -54.83 -6.15
C SER A 777 -28.33 -56.14 -6.65
N ARG A 778 -27.68 -56.94 -5.79
CA ARG A 778 -27.23 -58.28 -6.16
C ARG A 778 -28.38 -59.25 -6.50
N ARG A 779 -29.52 -59.15 -5.80
CA ARG A 779 -30.70 -59.95 -6.12
C ARG A 779 -31.32 -59.52 -7.46
N ARG A 780 -31.30 -58.28 -7.84
CA ARG A 780 -31.70 -57.81 -9.16
C ARG A 780 -30.75 -58.23 -10.26
N GLN A 781 -29.43 -58.21 -10.01
CA GLN A 781 -28.44 -58.70 -10.97
C GLN A 781 -28.56 -60.21 -11.20
N ASN A 782 -28.80 -61.04 -10.16
CA ASN A 782 -29.02 -62.47 -10.31
C ASN A 782 -30.40 -62.83 -10.87
N GLN A 783 -31.36 -61.93 -10.95
CA GLN A 783 -32.65 -62.13 -11.66
C GLN A 783 -32.54 -61.75 -13.15
N ILE A 784 -31.52 -61.06 -13.57
CA ILE A 784 -31.27 -60.72 -14.99
C ILE A 784 -30.41 -61.84 -15.64
N GLU A 785 -29.69 -62.64 -14.88
CA GLU A 785 -28.88 -63.76 -15.38
C GLU A 785 -29.66 -65.08 -15.54
N THR A 786 -30.97 -65.13 -15.33
CA THR A 786 -31.82 -66.30 -15.53
C THR A 786 -32.95 -66.08 -16.50
N ILE A 787 -32.67 -65.57 -17.70
CA ILE A 787 -33.58 -65.65 -18.85
C ILE A 787 -32.81 -66.45 -19.91
N PRO A 788 -33.39 -67.60 -20.39
CA PRO A 788 -32.74 -68.44 -21.43
C PRO A 788 -32.75 -67.68 -22.74
N GLU A 789 -31.67 -67.75 -23.45
CA GLU A 789 -31.53 -67.37 -24.84
C GLU A 789 -32.49 -68.22 -25.69
N MET A 790 -33.36 -67.58 -26.42
CA MET A 790 -34.00 -68.11 -27.60
C MET A 790 -33.34 -67.52 -28.81
N GLU A 791 -32.73 -68.37 -29.58
CA GLU A 791 -32.20 -68.12 -30.92
C GLU A 791 -33.33 -67.67 -31.85
N GLU A 792 -33.10 -66.57 -32.57
CA GLU A 792 -33.77 -66.26 -33.84
C GLU A 792 -32.73 -65.75 -34.84
N GLU A 793 -32.79 -66.37 -35.95
CA GLU A 793 -31.96 -66.39 -37.12
C GLU A 793 -31.89 -65.03 -37.85
N GLU A 794 -30.81 -64.84 -38.54
CA GLU A 794 -30.50 -63.85 -39.54
C GLU A 794 -31.52 -63.72 -40.61
N GLU A 795 -31.88 -62.52 -41.05
CA GLU A 795 -32.07 -62.19 -42.48
C GLU A 795 -31.60 -60.77 -42.79
N ASP A 796 -30.68 -60.69 -43.67
CA ASP A 796 -30.21 -59.55 -44.41
C ASP A 796 -31.26 -58.83 -45.19
N ALA A 797 -31.15 -57.51 -45.32
CA ALA A 797 -31.23 -56.79 -46.61
C ALA A 797 -31.14 -55.26 -46.37
N ASN A 798 -30.05 -54.71 -46.74
CA ASN A 798 -29.76 -53.69 -47.75
C ASN A 798 -30.77 -52.53 -48.03
N GLU A 799 -30.09 -51.42 -48.28
CA GLU A 799 -30.34 -50.29 -49.19
C GLU A 799 -30.97 -49.06 -48.57
N GLU A 800 -30.15 -48.08 -48.50
CA GLU A 800 -29.89 -46.90 -49.36
C GLU A 800 -30.97 -45.83 -49.45
N MET A 801 -30.49 -44.68 -49.34
CA MET A 801 -30.73 -43.40 -50.06
C MET A 801 -31.83 -42.44 -49.56
N LYS A 802 -31.25 -41.32 -49.29
CA LYS A 802 -31.50 -39.89 -49.83
C LYS A 802 -32.72 -39.13 -49.39
N ASP A 803 -32.34 -38.01 -49.01
CA ASP A 803 -32.70 -36.64 -49.47
C ASP A 803 -34.07 -36.04 -49.16
N ASP A 804 -33.94 -34.89 -48.59
CA ASP A 804 -34.55 -33.59 -48.96
C ASP A 804 -35.92 -33.17 -48.48
N TYR A 805 -35.91 -31.92 -48.09
CA TYR A 805 -36.91 -30.85 -48.21
C TYR A 805 -37.91 -30.55 -47.14
N ASP A 806 -37.68 -29.35 -46.59
CA ASP A 806 -38.60 -28.20 -46.44
C ASP A 806 -39.98 -28.38 -45.83
N GLY A 807 -40.24 -27.41 -44.98
CA GLY A 807 -41.51 -26.71 -45.04
C GLY A 807 -42.32 -26.61 -43.78
N GLU A 808 -42.21 -25.44 -43.25
CA GLU A 808 -43.30 -24.56 -42.75
C GLU A 808 -44.49 -25.16 -41.97
N ASP A 809 -44.65 -24.42 -40.89
CA ASP A 809 -45.94 -23.81 -40.45
C ASP A 809 -46.94 -24.54 -39.59
N LYS A 810 -47.26 -23.73 -38.57
CA LYS A 810 -48.58 -23.52 -37.95
C LYS A 810 -49.01 -24.30 -36.71
N GLU A 811 -49.03 -23.46 -35.68
CA GLU A 811 -50.25 -23.16 -34.87
C GLU A 811 -50.96 -24.33 -34.15
N ASN A 812 -51.04 -24.26 -32.91
CA ASN A 812 -52.19 -23.77 -32.15
C ASN A 812 -52.47 -24.54 -30.84
N THR A 813 -52.57 -23.69 -29.79
CA THR A 813 -53.60 -23.76 -28.71
C THR A 813 -53.54 -24.99 -27.79
N SER A 814 -53.63 -24.88 -26.53
CA SER A 814 -54.44 -24.02 -25.64
C SER A 814 -54.28 -24.42 -24.16
N HIS A 815 -54.36 -23.41 -23.33
CA HIS A 815 -55.01 -23.30 -22.02
C HIS A 815 -54.70 -24.20 -20.83
N ARG A 816 -54.21 -23.59 -19.72
CA ARG A 816 -55.02 -23.12 -18.57
C ARG A 816 -54.13 -22.55 -17.49
N THR A 817 -54.05 -21.25 -17.35
CA THR A 817 -54.61 -20.38 -16.31
C THR A 817 -54.77 -20.94 -14.89
N SER A 818 -54.10 -20.35 -13.96
CA SER A 818 -54.74 -19.81 -12.76
C SER A 818 -53.87 -18.69 -12.12
N SER A 819 -54.41 -17.51 -12.31
CA SER A 819 -54.12 -16.27 -11.64
C SER A 819 -54.63 -16.29 -10.20
N ILE A 820 -53.93 -15.72 -9.25
CA ILE A 820 -54.56 -15.02 -8.12
C ILE A 820 -53.81 -13.70 -7.87
N SER A 821 -54.64 -12.67 -7.90
CA SER A 821 -54.42 -11.24 -7.87
C SER A 821 -54.09 -10.67 -6.50
N ILE A 822 -53.27 -9.67 -6.52
CA ILE A 822 -53.39 -8.27 -6.05
C ILE A 822 -54.43 -7.99 -4.94
N LYS A 823 -53.93 -7.35 -3.86
CA LYS A 823 -54.62 -6.21 -3.23
C LYS A 823 -53.66 -5.17 -2.72
N LYS A 824 -53.67 -4.02 -3.41
CA LYS A 824 -53.31 -2.70 -2.91
C LYS A 824 -54.26 -2.28 -1.80
N SER A 825 -53.75 -1.64 -0.77
CA SER A 825 -54.55 -0.71 0.07
C SER A 825 -53.66 0.48 0.46
N THR A 826 -53.98 1.56 -0.14
CA THR A 826 -53.69 2.94 0.23
C THR A 826 -54.51 3.33 1.45
N ARG A 827 -53.89 3.98 2.45
CA ARG A 827 -54.55 5.09 3.18
C ARG A 827 -53.56 5.97 3.93
N SER A 828 -53.59 7.19 3.52
CA SER A 828 -53.24 8.46 4.09
C SER A 828 -53.75 8.69 5.53
N SER A 829 -53.02 9.40 6.34
CA SER A 829 -53.28 10.75 6.83
C SER A 829 -52.55 11.06 8.13
N ARG A 830 -51.79 12.12 8.06
CA ARG A 830 -51.84 13.37 8.83
C ARG A 830 -51.67 13.41 10.35
N ARG A 831 -50.81 14.36 10.70
CA ARG A 831 -50.67 15.18 11.95
C ARG A 831 -49.94 14.50 13.11
N GLY A 832 -49.02 15.15 13.79
CA GLY A 832 -48.55 16.52 13.87
C GLY A 832 -47.76 16.68 15.13
N VAL A 833 -46.82 17.63 15.08
CA VAL A 833 -46.42 18.53 16.18
C VAL A 833 -45.69 17.96 17.40
N GLY A 834 -44.51 18.56 17.65
CA GLY A 834 -43.91 18.75 18.95
C GLY A 834 -42.42 18.49 18.97
N MET A 835 -41.59 19.49 18.67
CA MET A 835 -40.73 20.29 19.61
C MET A 835 -40.13 19.44 20.74
N SER A 836 -38.83 19.40 21.00
CA SER A 836 -37.95 20.50 21.33
C SER A 836 -36.52 19.92 21.66
N ASN A 837 -35.53 20.66 21.24
CA ASN A 837 -34.32 21.12 21.98
C ASN A 837 -33.56 20.09 22.81
N SER A 838 -32.24 20.00 22.78
CA SER A 838 -31.18 21.02 22.91
C SER A 838 -29.82 20.29 22.91
N VAL A 839 -28.87 20.81 22.21
CA VAL A 839 -27.71 21.60 22.64
C VAL A 839 -26.52 20.79 23.15
N ALA A 840 -25.45 21.02 22.39
CA ALA A 840 -24.04 21.25 22.77
C ALA A 840 -23.26 20.08 23.40
N THR A 841 -22.16 19.78 22.94
CA THR A 841 -20.89 20.49 22.65
C THR A 841 -20.12 19.75 21.57
#